data_a5754c4007786fef5d520b620a086376
#
_entry.id   a5754c4007786fef5d520b620a086376
#
_cell.length_a   1.000
_cell.length_b   1.000
_cell.length_c   1.000
_cell.angle_alpha   90.00
_cell.angle_beta   90.00
_cell.angle_gamma   90.00
#
_symmetry.space_group_name_H-M   'P 1'
#
loop_
_entity.id
_entity.type
_entity.pdbx_description
1 polymer ?
#
loop_
_entity_poly.entity_id
_entity_poly.type
_entity_poly.pdbx_seq_one_letter_code
_entity_poly.pdbx_strand_id
1 'polypeptide(L)'
;TQLIMNTLFTFVKRTYVHLLMCAVLVIVAMPLSAQNISSGTANQQITGLVTDDKGEPLIGANVVLKGSSSIGVITDLDGKFSLNAPLQGTLQISYIGFHAQEIAINGKNHFTVKLQEDSNTLDDVVVVGYGVMKKSDVISSVTTIKTDKMTKAATLDIGEMLRGRAAGLKITTSENAGPGGSSNIQIRGTNSISGGTTPIVVADGVVIGSINDVNPNDIASVEILKDAAAQAIYGARAANGVILLTTKRGEAGKARVSYQGYYGIQNVDRNFDVYTPEEFIQYKREAYRTTNNNQYGADSDVFSQLELESIQNGQFIDWQKELMRTGTIQNHDLTVTGGGEKTKVFVSGNFMKQTGVVPATDFIKGQLRFNLDQEITRWLKVGLNTSLSISTKNDPGVAGLLRDAVTCSPLGSVYDAEGNLNMHPTGLQENWNPLIDLQEKTSTTKSRNDLVNLFFDFKIFKGLTYRLNVSRRSWNAKVETYSTANSKAGSYTGMGSGTIKNQDENEWTLDNILSYDNQFGKHHVSGTLIQSWNERNQHSNQMDGSLIPNDLLGVYGIEAAGKVIPTLSASQRRLVSTALRMQYDFASKYYVTISGRRDGSSVFGAKNKWAVFPAMALGWNVYQEEFMQNFEQLTNLKLRGSYGSVGNEAIQPYGSIASADQWDYYTTKKLTGYTPGAVLSNPKLKWETSTTLNLAVDFGFFNNRLSGTVEWYNTRTKDLLIDRSISSVTGYSTIKDNIGEIQNRGLEIQLEGVVVKSQDWDVQLGMTFARNRNKIIKLFGDLDGDGKEDDYPINNWYIGQPINVSKIYEVAGIWQEDEIDEIPNSAQPNAQPGDIKIVDRTGDGKLDDDDKILVSQFPKWNGSFNASVRYKNVDFSMDIYTVQGITKYNPFLADYNYGGNMRAVFNGVKVNYWTPENPTGNFPRPTTNGALEMGSIARQDASYVRLQNITIGYTLPKTWLAKVHLSNVRFYFTGQNLLTLTDYESYSPEQPADKYPEARTLTFGLQLGF
;
A
#
# COMPACT_ATOMS: atom_id res chain seq x y z
N THR A 1 4.37 -38.42 -18.54
CA THR A 1 4.23 -37.42 -17.47
C THR A 1 3.17 -36.36 -17.82
N GLN A 2 3.15 -35.88 -19.08
CA GLN A 2 2.18 -34.85 -19.52
C GLN A 2 0.73 -35.36 -19.61
N LEU A 3 0.55 -36.67 -19.94
CA LEU A 3 -0.76 -37.29 -19.99
C LEU A 3 -1.37 -37.52 -18.61
N ILE A 4 -0.58 -37.88 -17.62
CA ILE A 4 -1.01 -38.06 -16.20
C ILE A 4 -1.38 -36.70 -15.58
N MET A 5 -0.64 -35.64 -15.88
CA MET A 5 -0.97 -34.27 -15.45
C MET A 5 -2.28 -33.78 -16.05
N ASN A 6 -2.51 -33.99 -17.33
CA ASN A 6 -3.75 -33.55 -17.97
C ASN A 6 -5.00 -34.31 -17.47
N THR A 7 -4.85 -35.59 -17.13
CA THR A 7 -5.96 -36.39 -16.57
C THR A 7 -6.30 -35.99 -15.14
N LEU A 8 -5.29 -35.67 -14.32
CA LEU A 8 -5.48 -35.06 -12.99
C LEU A 8 -6.16 -33.69 -13.10
N PHE A 9 -5.76 -32.87 -14.07
CA PHE A 9 -6.32 -31.54 -14.28
C PHE A 9 -7.81 -31.54 -14.67
N THR A 10 -8.22 -32.55 -15.47
CA THR A 10 -9.63 -32.68 -15.89
C THR A 10 -10.52 -33.23 -14.78
N PHE A 11 -9.96 -34.08 -13.92
CA PHE A 11 -10.64 -34.64 -12.75
C PHE A 11 -10.87 -33.53 -11.68
N VAL A 12 -9.88 -32.67 -11.45
CA VAL A 12 -9.97 -31.56 -10.50
C VAL A 12 -11.00 -30.52 -10.93
N LYS A 13 -11.11 -30.20 -12.22
CA LYS A 13 -12.08 -29.20 -12.73
C LYS A 13 -13.57 -29.60 -12.55
N ARG A 14 -13.91 -30.90 -12.58
CA ARG A 14 -15.29 -31.37 -12.41
C ARG A 14 -15.69 -31.62 -10.95
N THR A 15 -14.74 -31.85 -10.07
CA THR A 15 -15.02 -32.25 -8.68
C THR A 15 -15.15 -31.04 -7.72
N TYR A 16 -14.77 -29.82 -8.14
CA TYR A 16 -14.71 -28.66 -7.28
C TYR A 16 -16.08 -28.16 -6.77
N VAL A 17 -17.13 -28.25 -7.63
CA VAL A 17 -18.47 -27.81 -7.22
C VAL A 17 -19.11 -28.83 -6.26
N HIS A 18 -18.80 -30.11 -6.40
CA HIS A 18 -19.35 -31.15 -5.54
C HIS A 18 -18.65 -31.26 -4.20
N LEU A 19 -17.35 -30.95 -4.11
CA LEU A 19 -16.59 -30.94 -2.85
C LEU A 19 -17.00 -29.77 -1.94
N LEU A 20 -17.33 -28.61 -2.51
CA LEU A 20 -17.84 -27.48 -1.71
C LEU A 20 -19.25 -27.75 -1.16
N MET A 21 -20.12 -28.39 -1.94
CA MET A 21 -21.45 -28.81 -1.49
C MET A 21 -21.38 -29.94 -0.46
N CYS A 22 -20.47 -30.89 -0.61
CA CYS A 22 -20.28 -31.98 0.37
C CYS A 22 -19.65 -31.49 1.68
N ALA A 23 -18.75 -30.49 1.66
CA ALA A 23 -18.18 -29.90 2.89
C ALA A 23 -19.23 -29.18 3.73
N VAL A 24 -20.19 -28.50 3.09
CA VAL A 24 -21.30 -27.82 3.78
C VAL A 24 -22.32 -28.84 4.33
N LEU A 25 -22.53 -29.99 3.67
CA LEU A 25 -23.44 -31.04 4.12
C LEU A 25 -22.90 -31.90 5.25
N VAL A 26 -21.58 -32.08 5.33
CA VAL A 26 -20.94 -32.87 6.42
C VAL A 26 -20.96 -32.11 7.77
N ILE A 27 -21.04 -30.78 7.76
CA ILE A 27 -21.10 -29.96 8.99
C ILE A 27 -22.48 -30.02 9.66
N VAL A 28 -23.53 -30.39 8.89
CA VAL A 28 -24.94 -30.43 9.40
C VAL A 28 -25.32 -31.80 9.98
N ALA A 29 -24.52 -32.84 9.78
CA ALA A 29 -24.90 -34.22 10.06
C ALA A 29 -24.07 -34.97 11.10
N MET A 30 -23.47 -34.30 12.10
CA MET A 30 -22.84 -35.04 13.20
C MET A 30 -23.67 -34.95 14.50
N PRO A 31 -24.24 -36.07 14.99
CA PRO A 31 -24.86 -36.07 16.31
C PRO A 31 -23.79 -36.16 17.40
N LEU A 32 -23.89 -35.26 18.40
CA LEU A 32 -23.13 -35.33 19.65
C LEU A 32 -23.54 -36.59 20.43
N SER A 33 -22.67 -37.58 20.43
CA SER A 33 -22.77 -38.69 21.38
C SER A 33 -21.61 -38.58 22.37
N ALA A 34 -21.91 -38.09 23.55
CA ALA A 34 -21.02 -38.15 24.70
C ALA A 34 -21.12 -39.52 25.34
N GLN A 35 -20.09 -40.32 25.31
CA GLN A 35 -19.96 -41.52 26.14
C GLN A 35 -19.09 -41.23 27.36
N ASN A 36 -19.70 -41.28 28.52
CA ASN A 36 -19.03 -41.29 29.83
C ASN A 36 -18.40 -42.68 30.06
N ILE A 37 -17.09 -42.74 30.23
CA ILE A 37 -16.41 -43.87 30.83
C ILE A 37 -15.94 -43.41 32.22
N SER A 38 -16.58 -43.91 33.26
CA SER A 38 -16.14 -43.71 34.64
C SER A 38 -15.18 -44.84 35.05
N SER A 39 -13.97 -44.48 35.44
CA SER A 39 -13.11 -45.33 36.26
C SER A 39 -12.91 -44.66 37.61
N GLY A 40 -13.28 -45.39 38.68
CA GLY A 40 -13.40 -44.80 39.98
C GLY A 40 -12.08 -44.54 40.69
N THR A 41 -11.90 -43.27 41.00
CA THR A 41 -11.18 -42.79 42.18
C THR A 41 -12.13 -41.77 42.81
N ALA A 42 -12.22 -41.72 44.14
CA ALA A 42 -13.09 -40.82 44.85
C ALA A 42 -12.69 -39.38 44.52
N ASN A 43 -13.40 -38.77 43.58
CA ASN A 43 -13.22 -37.38 43.22
C ASN A 43 -14.04 -36.50 44.16
N GLN A 44 -13.44 -35.41 44.60
CA GLN A 44 -14.10 -34.37 45.43
C GLN A 44 -14.35 -33.13 44.57
N GLN A 45 -15.45 -32.44 44.81
CA GLN A 45 -15.67 -31.14 44.21
C GLN A 45 -14.77 -30.10 44.90
N ILE A 46 -13.90 -29.51 44.12
CA ILE A 46 -13.00 -28.46 44.55
C ILE A 46 -13.53 -27.15 43.95
N THR A 47 -13.72 -26.17 44.84
CA THR A 47 -14.18 -24.85 44.47
C THR A 47 -13.14 -23.81 44.85
N GLY A 48 -13.17 -22.66 44.21
CA GLY A 48 -12.29 -21.54 44.60
C GLY A 48 -12.56 -20.26 43.85
N LEU A 49 -11.81 -19.25 44.25
CA LEU A 49 -11.82 -17.91 43.67
C LEU A 49 -10.41 -17.57 43.20
N VAL A 50 -10.26 -17.10 41.99
CA VAL A 50 -9.00 -16.61 41.43
C VAL A 50 -9.09 -15.11 41.23
N THR A 51 -8.18 -14.36 41.85
CA THR A 51 -8.12 -12.91 41.80
C THR A 51 -6.72 -12.47 41.37
N ASP A 52 -6.61 -11.20 40.97
CA ASP A 52 -5.31 -10.51 40.80
C ASP A 52 -4.75 -10.08 42.18
N ASP A 53 -3.63 -9.40 42.20
CA ASP A 53 -2.96 -8.86 43.38
C ASP A 53 -3.80 -7.75 44.07
N LYS A 54 -4.75 -7.12 43.37
CA LYS A 54 -5.65 -6.08 43.85
C LYS A 54 -6.97 -6.65 44.39
N GLY A 55 -7.19 -7.96 44.22
CA GLY A 55 -8.40 -8.65 44.65
C GLY A 55 -9.54 -8.64 43.62
N GLU A 56 -9.28 -8.23 42.37
CA GLU A 56 -10.26 -8.32 41.29
C GLU A 56 -10.37 -9.74 40.73
N PRO A 57 -11.58 -10.26 40.48
CA PRO A 57 -11.77 -11.60 39.97
C PRO A 57 -11.19 -11.79 38.55
N LEU A 58 -10.38 -12.80 38.37
CA LEU A 58 -9.82 -13.17 37.06
C LEU A 58 -10.77 -14.12 36.33
N ILE A 59 -11.47 -13.59 35.33
CA ILE A 59 -12.44 -14.30 34.49
C ILE A 59 -11.73 -15.10 33.43
N GLY A 60 -12.01 -16.39 33.30
CA GLY A 60 -11.38 -17.25 32.28
C GLY A 60 -9.97 -17.72 32.64
N ALA A 61 -9.55 -17.61 33.92
CA ALA A 61 -8.33 -18.22 34.40
C ALA A 61 -8.45 -19.73 34.29
N ASN A 62 -7.41 -20.38 33.77
CA ASN A 62 -7.37 -21.83 33.56
C ASN A 62 -6.93 -22.52 34.84
N VAL A 63 -7.72 -23.44 35.36
CA VAL A 63 -7.45 -24.24 36.55
C VAL A 63 -7.43 -25.70 36.14
N VAL A 64 -6.26 -26.32 36.13
CA VAL A 64 -6.05 -27.73 35.70
C VAL A 64 -5.36 -28.53 36.74
N LEU A 65 -5.66 -29.81 36.79
CA LEU A 65 -4.91 -30.76 37.61
C LEU A 65 -3.57 -31.11 36.92
N LYS A 66 -2.45 -30.79 37.56
CA LYS A 66 -1.11 -31.03 37.01
C LYS A 66 -0.93 -32.50 36.67
N GLY A 67 -0.56 -32.81 35.43
CA GLY A 67 -0.38 -34.18 34.94
C GLY A 67 -1.63 -34.82 34.33
N SER A 68 -2.78 -34.14 34.33
CA SER A 68 -4.02 -34.59 33.67
C SER A 68 -4.45 -33.60 32.61
N SER A 69 -4.55 -34.03 31.36
CA SER A 69 -5.05 -33.19 30.26
C SER A 69 -6.58 -33.14 30.17
N SER A 70 -7.28 -33.91 31.00
CA SER A 70 -8.76 -34.04 30.95
C SER A 70 -9.47 -33.46 32.19
N ILE A 71 -8.75 -33.03 33.23
CA ILE A 71 -9.33 -32.46 34.45
C ILE A 71 -8.94 -30.99 34.55
N GLY A 72 -9.81 -30.09 34.11
CA GLY A 72 -9.60 -28.66 34.16
C GLY A 72 -10.90 -27.91 33.95
N VAL A 73 -10.92 -26.65 34.41
CA VAL A 73 -12.03 -25.72 34.26
C VAL A 73 -11.49 -24.30 34.14
N ILE A 74 -12.24 -23.43 33.56
CA ILE A 74 -11.97 -21.99 33.56
C ILE A 74 -12.85 -21.27 34.58
N THR A 75 -12.35 -20.19 35.17
CA THR A 75 -13.12 -19.36 36.12
C THR A 75 -14.27 -18.64 35.46
N ASP A 76 -15.37 -18.48 36.18
CA ASP A 76 -16.58 -17.76 35.76
C ASP A 76 -16.41 -16.23 35.85
N LEU A 77 -17.52 -15.48 35.63
CA LEU A 77 -17.54 -14.02 35.68
C LEU A 77 -17.18 -13.42 37.05
N ASP A 78 -17.29 -14.17 38.09
CA ASP A 78 -16.92 -13.78 39.47
C ASP A 78 -15.52 -14.30 39.85
N GLY A 79 -14.74 -14.83 38.88
CA GLY A 79 -13.45 -15.47 39.16
C GLY A 79 -13.53 -16.81 39.87
N LYS A 80 -14.73 -17.40 40.02
CA LYS A 80 -14.95 -18.66 40.74
C LYS A 80 -14.78 -19.85 39.80
N PHE A 81 -14.29 -20.94 40.36
CA PHE A 81 -14.22 -22.21 39.67
C PHE A 81 -14.79 -23.37 40.50
N SER A 82 -15.22 -24.41 39.80
CA SER A 82 -15.65 -25.68 40.42
C SER A 82 -15.15 -26.82 39.55
N LEU A 83 -14.34 -27.69 40.12
CA LEU A 83 -13.66 -28.76 39.45
C LEU A 83 -13.76 -30.04 40.24
N ASN A 84 -14.10 -31.15 39.62
CA ASN A 84 -14.04 -32.48 40.24
C ASN A 84 -12.68 -33.08 40.06
N ALA A 85 -11.91 -33.19 41.12
CA ALA A 85 -10.54 -33.73 41.11
C ALA A 85 -10.26 -34.67 42.31
N PRO A 86 -9.23 -35.52 42.22
CA PRO A 86 -8.78 -36.41 43.31
C PRO A 86 -8.39 -35.61 44.55
N LEU A 87 -8.55 -36.21 45.71
CA LEU A 87 -8.21 -35.64 47.02
C LEU A 87 -6.70 -35.30 47.16
N GLN A 88 -5.89 -35.88 46.33
CA GLN A 88 -4.44 -35.60 46.25
C GLN A 88 -4.06 -35.22 44.83
N GLY A 89 -3.23 -34.19 44.70
CA GLY A 89 -2.78 -33.64 43.41
C GLY A 89 -2.38 -32.17 43.56
N THR A 90 -1.93 -31.59 42.47
CA THR A 90 -1.56 -30.17 42.40
C THR A 90 -2.42 -29.48 41.37
N LEU A 91 -3.13 -28.43 41.76
CA LEU A 91 -3.79 -27.53 40.82
C LEU A 91 -2.77 -26.58 40.24
N GLN A 92 -2.75 -26.47 38.93
CA GLN A 92 -2.01 -25.43 38.23
C GLN A 92 -3.02 -24.40 37.74
N ILE A 93 -2.86 -23.17 38.23
CA ILE A 93 -3.71 -22.04 37.89
C ILE A 93 -2.90 -21.09 37.04
N SER A 94 -3.41 -20.76 35.86
CA SER A 94 -2.74 -19.87 34.91
C SER A 94 -3.75 -18.91 34.25
N TYR A 95 -3.29 -17.69 34.03
CA TYR A 95 -4.05 -16.69 33.31
C TYR A 95 -3.09 -15.87 32.45
N ILE A 96 -3.54 -15.42 31.30
CA ILE A 96 -2.72 -14.65 30.38
C ILE A 96 -2.30 -13.33 31.03
N GLY A 97 -0.99 -13.07 31.10
CA GLY A 97 -0.44 -11.88 31.76
C GLY A 97 -0.18 -12.03 33.25
N PHE A 98 -0.27 -13.26 33.81
CA PHE A 98 -0.02 -13.57 35.23
C PHE A 98 0.93 -14.76 35.40
N HIS A 99 1.72 -14.74 36.45
CA HIS A 99 2.54 -15.90 36.85
C HIS A 99 1.65 -17.09 37.20
N ALA A 100 1.89 -18.21 36.52
CA ALA A 100 1.18 -19.45 36.88
C ALA A 100 1.54 -19.88 38.29
N GLN A 101 0.53 -20.26 39.06
CA GLN A 101 0.68 -20.74 40.46
C GLN A 101 0.29 -22.21 40.58
N GLU A 102 1.11 -22.98 41.30
CA GLU A 102 0.82 -24.36 41.62
C GLU A 102 0.42 -24.50 43.09
N ILE A 103 -0.70 -25.18 43.35
CA ILE A 103 -1.28 -25.31 44.69
C ILE A 103 -1.59 -26.79 44.92
N ALA A 104 -1.03 -27.38 45.99
CA ALA A 104 -1.32 -28.75 46.36
C ALA A 104 -2.73 -28.84 47.00
N ILE A 105 -3.53 -29.81 46.55
CA ILE A 105 -4.91 -30.01 47.01
C ILE A 105 -4.95 -30.45 48.47
N ASN A 106 -4.15 -31.41 48.84
CA ASN A 106 -3.98 -31.89 50.23
C ASN A 106 -5.28 -32.05 51.03
N GLY A 107 -6.32 -32.59 50.39
CA GLY A 107 -7.63 -32.78 51.01
C GLY A 107 -8.49 -31.52 51.20
N LYS A 108 -8.04 -30.32 50.79
CA LYS A 108 -8.82 -29.08 50.83
C LYS A 108 -9.79 -29.03 49.65
N ASN A 109 -10.99 -28.50 49.87
CA ASN A 109 -12.04 -28.41 48.87
C ASN A 109 -12.37 -26.97 48.48
N HIS A 110 -11.72 -25.94 49.07
CA HIS A 110 -11.91 -24.55 48.74
C HIS A 110 -10.56 -23.81 48.71
N PHE A 111 -10.33 -23.00 47.64
CA PHE A 111 -9.10 -22.27 47.42
C PHE A 111 -9.37 -20.80 47.04
N THR A 112 -8.62 -19.90 47.65
CA THR A 112 -8.53 -18.50 47.18
C THR A 112 -7.13 -18.28 46.67
N VAL A 113 -7.03 -17.96 45.38
CA VAL A 113 -5.76 -17.87 44.67
C VAL A 113 -5.56 -16.44 44.18
N LYS A 114 -4.45 -15.85 44.56
CA LYS A 114 -4.04 -14.53 44.03
C LYS A 114 -2.93 -14.75 43.04
N LEU A 115 -3.17 -14.48 41.77
CA LEU A 115 -2.14 -14.45 40.75
C LEU A 115 -1.45 -13.10 40.73
N GLN A 116 -0.15 -13.09 40.63
CA GLN A 116 0.65 -11.89 40.44
C GLN A 116 0.74 -11.57 38.94
N GLU A 117 0.54 -10.29 38.59
CA GLU A 117 0.78 -9.88 37.21
C GLU A 117 2.20 -10.22 36.80
N ASP A 118 2.36 -10.97 35.72
CA ASP A 118 3.64 -11.18 35.08
C ASP A 118 4.02 -9.90 34.33
N SER A 119 4.88 -9.10 34.96
CA SER A 119 5.42 -7.88 34.34
C SER A 119 6.38 -8.22 33.17
N ASN A 120 6.81 -9.46 33.06
CA ASN A 120 7.42 -9.97 31.85
C ASN A 120 6.29 -10.22 30.86
N THR A 121 6.08 -9.29 29.93
CA THR A 121 5.23 -9.49 28.77
C THR A 121 5.52 -10.91 28.23
N LEU A 122 4.48 -11.76 28.12
CA LEU A 122 4.53 -12.99 27.34
C LEU A 122 5.39 -12.70 26.11
N ASP A 123 6.44 -13.50 25.92
CA ASP A 123 7.36 -13.34 24.78
C ASP A 123 6.52 -13.24 23.51
N ASP A 124 6.33 -12.00 23.03
CA ASP A 124 5.61 -11.74 21.79
C ASP A 124 6.28 -12.57 20.69
N VAL A 125 5.52 -13.43 20.08
CA VAL A 125 5.99 -14.22 18.95
C VAL A 125 5.77 -13.45 17.65
N VAL A 126 6.75 -13.47 16.79
CA VAL A 126 6.78 -12.80 15.50
C VAL A 126 6.91 -13.85 14.42
N VAL A 127 6.12 -13.73 13.36
CA VAL A 127 6.28 -14.57 12.17
C VAL A 127 7.45 -14.03 11.36
N VAL A 128 8.50 -14.82 11.20
CA VAL A 128 9.67 -14.46 10.40
C VAL A 128 9.89 -15.54 9.35
N GLY A 129 9.50 -15.26 8.15
CA GLY A 129 9.53 -16.22 7.06
C GLY A 129 8.50 -17.33 7.24
N TYR A 130 8.93 -18.57 7.15
CA TYR A 130 8.09 -19.75 7.34
C TYR A 130 8.10 -20.29 8.79
N GLY A 131 8.65 -19.51 9.75
CA GLY A 131 8.74 -19.88 11.16
C GLY A 131 8.15 -18.81 12.08
N VAL A 132 7.90 -19.21 13.33
CA VAL A 132 7.48 -18.31 14.42
C VAL A 132 8.64 -18.24 15.40
N MET A 133 9.04 -17.02 15.78
CA MET A 133 10.13 -16.77 16.72
C MET A 133 9.67 -15.86 17.85
N LYS A 134 10.34 -15.95 18.99
CA LYS A 134 10.16 -14.92 20.02
C LYS A 134 10.69 -13.58 19.49
N LYS A 135 10.00 -12.50 19.78
CA LYS A 135 10.42 -11.13 19.40
C LYS A 135 11.80 -10.79 19.96
N SER A 136 12.12 -11.30 21.16
CA SER A 136 13.43 -11.20 21.78
C SER A 136 14.56 -11.79 20.94
N ASP A 137 14.28 -12.82 20.14
CA ASP A 137 15.28 -13.58 19.38
C ASP A 137 15.47 -13.06 17.95
N VAL A 138 14.59 -12.15 17.51
CA VAL A 138 14.71 -11.53 16.18
C VAL A 138 15.90 -10.57 16.17
N ILE A 139 16.88 -10.82 15.29
CA ILE A 139 18.07 -9.99 15.11
C ILE A 139 18.14 -9.28 13.76
N SER A 140 17.21 -9.58 12.86
CA SER A 140 17.02 -8.86 11.60
C SER A 140 16.09 -7.65 11.78
N SER A 141 16.08 -6.74 10.80
CA SER A 141 15.20 -5.56 10.83
C SER A 141 13.75 -5.94 10.50
N VAL A 142 12.98 -6.21 11.53
CA VAL A 142 11.56 -6.55 11.46
C VAL A 142 10.76 -5.62 12.35
N THR A 143 9.75 -4.97 11.80
CA THR A 143 8.78 -4.19 12.58
C THR A 143 7.45 -4.92 12.61
N THR A 144 6.95 -5.23 13.80
CA THR A 144 5.65 -5.89 14.01
C THR A 144 4.60 -4.87 14.42
N ILE A 145 3.47 -4.87 13.73
CA ILE A 145 2.29 -4.04 14.03
C ILE A 145 1.14 -4.99 14.33
N LYS A 146 0.67 -4.99 15.58
CA LYS A 146 -0.53 -5.74 15.97
C LYS A 146 -1.78 -4.98 15.56
N THR A 147 -2.90 -5.70 15.38
CA THR A 147 -4.17 -5.12 14.91
C THR A 147 -4.69 -4.01 15.81
N ASP A 148 -4.47 -4.10 17.14
CA ASP A 148 -4.86 -3.08 18.11
C ASP A 148 -4.11 -1.74 17.96
N LYS A 149 -2.91 -1.80 17.38
CA LYS A 149 -2.06 -0.64 17.05
C LYS A 149 -2.26 -0.11 15.63
N MET A 150 -3.03 -0.80 14.79
CA MET A 150 -3.36 -0.29 13.45
C MET A 150 -4.31 0.91 13.57
N THR A 151 -4.20 1.83 12.63
CA THR A 151 -5.12 2.97 12.55
C THR A 151 -6.54 2.47 12.38
N LYS A 152 -7.46 2.94 13.23
CA LYS A 152 -8.89 2.59 13.17
C LYS A 152 -9.60 3.42 12.10
N ALA A 153 -9.01 3.53 10.92
CA ALA A 153 -9.56 4.28 9.79
C ALA A 153 -10.74 3.54 9.17
N ALA A 154 -11.67 4.30 8.63
CA ALA A 154 -12.80 3.78 7.86
C ALA A 154 -12.36 3.50 6.40
N THR A 155 -11.48 2.55 6.22
CA THR A 155 -10.93 2.16 4.92
C THR A 155 -10.73 0.65 4.86
N LEU A 156 -10.75 0.09 3.65
CA LEU A 156 -10.25 -1.27 3.38
C LEU A 156 -8.80 -1.26 2.85
N ASP A 157 -8.19 -0.10 2.70
CA ASP A 157 -6.78 0.00 2.34
C ASP A 157 -5.91 -0.23 3.58
N ILE A 158 -5.32 -1.41 3.66
CA ILE A 158 -4.39 -1.78 4.73
C ILE A 158 -3.18 -0.86 4.74
N GLY A 159 -2.73 -0.37 3.56
CA GLY A 159 -1.67 0.61 3.47
C GLY A 159 -1.98 1.84 4.32
N GLU A 160 -3.14 2.46 4.17
CA GLU A 160 -3.53 3.61 4.99
C GLU A 160 -3.54 3.30 6.49
N MET A 161 -3.97 2.09 6.89
CA MET A 161 -3.95 1.68 8.29
C MET A 161 -2.54 1.51 8.87
N LEU A 162 -1.54 1.24 8.01
CA LEU A 162 -0.13 1.08 8.39
C LEU A 162 0.66 2.39 8.33
N ARG A 163 0.10 3.46 7.73
CA ARG A 163 0.78 4.75 7.56
C ARG A 163 1.22 5.31 8.91
N GLY A 164 2.51 5.65 9.00
CA GLY A 164 3.11 6.20 10.22
C GLY A 164 3.27 5.22 11.38
N ARG A 165 3.06 3.90 11.17
CA ARG A 165 3.21 2.87 12.23
C ARG A 165 4.57 2.18 12.24
N ALA A 166 5.36 2.32 11.18
CA ALA A 166 6.70 1.77 11.08
C ALA A 166 7.67 2.78 10.47
N ALA A 167 8.81 2.99 11.09
CA ALA A 167 9.88 3.81 10.53
C ALA A 167 10.43 3.14 9.25
N GLY A 168 10.71 3.95 8.22
CA GLY A 168 11.19 3.46 6.92
C GLY A 168 10.11 2.90 6.00
N LEU A 169 8.86 2.85 6.44
CA LEU A 169 7.69 2.54 5.61
C LEU A 169 7.05 3.86 5.14
N LYS A 170 7.16 4.15 3.85
CA LYS A 170 6.50 5.29 3.21
C LYS A 170 5.24 4.81 2.51
N ILE A 171 4.11 5.39 2.87
CA ILE A 171 2.82 5.09 2.26
C ILE A 171 2.23 6.40 1.74
N THR A 172 1.90 6.41 0.47
CA THR A 172 1.26 7.54 -0.21
C THR A 172 0.01 7.05 -0.94
N THR A 173 -0.96 7.91 -1.06
CA THR A 173 -2.15 7.62 -1.84
C THR A 173 -1.76 7.41 -3.31
N SER A 174 -2.31 6.39 -3.98
CA SER A 174 -2.04 6.19 -5.41
C SER A 174 -2.72 7.24 -6.28
N GLU A 175 -2.27 7.42 -7.51
CA GLU A 175 -2.87 8.36 -8.46
C GLU A 175 -4.36 8.10 -8.74
N ASN A 176 -4.81 6.88 -8.49
CA ASN A 176 -6.20 6.43 -8.65
C ASN A 176 -6.90 6.32 -7.28
N ALA A 177 -6.81 7.35 -6.46
CA ALA A 177 -7.36 7.38 -5.09
C ALA A 177 -8.88 7.43 -5.00
N GLY A 178 -9.59 7.36 -6.10
CA GLY A 178 -11.05 7.24 -6.13
C GLY A 178 -11.56 6.00 -5.38
N PRO A 179 -12.88 5.76 -5.38
CA PRO A 179 -13.47 4.61 -4.71
C PRO A 179 -12.76 3.29 -5.06
N GLY A 180 -12.42 2.51 -4.04
CA GLY A 180 -11.64 1.28 -4.19
C GLY A 180 -10.18 1.48 -4.59
N GLY A 181 -9.64 2.69 -4.44
CA GLY A 181 -8.22 2.99 -4.65
C GLY A 181 -7.31 2.26 -3.67
N SER A 182 -6.02 2.24 -3.96
CA SER A 182 -4.99 1.61 -3.14
C SER A 182 -3.88 2.59 -2.80
N SER A 183 -3.10 2.28 -1.79
CA SER A 183 -1.88 3.03 -1.45
C SER A 183 -0.67 2.51 -2.21
N ASN A 184 0.24 3.42 -2.53
CA ASN A 184 1.61 3.08 -2.92
C ASN A 184 2.45 2.87 -1.68
N ILE A 185 3.04 1.68 -1.56
CA ILE A 185 3.85 1.28 -0.42
C ILE A 185 5.30 1.15 -0.84
N GLN A 186 6.20 1.79 -0.10
CA GLN A 186 7.65 1.75 -0.33
C GLN A 186 8.40 1.54 0.98
N ILE A 187 9.41 0.67 0.97
CA ILE A 187 10.28 0.40 2.12
C ILE A 187 11.70 0.89 1.78
N ARG A 188 12.26 1.79 2.60
CA ARG A 188 13.66 2.29 2.55
C ARG A 188 14.11 2.91 1.21
N GLY A 189 13.22 3.43 0.42
CA GLY A 189 13.57 4.11 -0.82
C GLY A 189 13.52 3.24 -2.07
N THR A 190 14.07 3.75 -3.17
CA THR A 190 14.01 3.13 -4.50
C THR A 190 15.27 2.33 -4.74
N ASN A 191 15.15 1.02 -4.88
CA ASN A 191 16.27 0.10 -5.08
C ASN A 191 16.50 -0.30 -6.54
N SER A 192 15.65 0.10 -7.46
CA SER A 192 15.76 -0.18 -8.90
C SER A 192 15.26 1.00 -9.71
N ILE A 193 15.81 1.20 -10.90
CA ILE A 193 15.37 2.25 -11.82
C ILE A 193 14.15 1.76 -12.63
N SER A 194 14.20 0.55 -13.16
CA SER A 194 13.13 0.01 -14.02
C SER A 194 12.28 -1.08 -13.35
N GLY A 195 12.72 -1.60 -12.21
CA GLY A 195 12.17 -2.79 -11.58
C GLY A 195 11.02 -2.58 -10.61
N GLY A 196 10.47 -1.37 -10.53
CA GLY A 196 9.44 -1.03 -9.54
C GLY A 196 9.99 -0.91 -8.12
N THR A 197 9.16 -0.44 -7.20
CA THR A 197 9.55 -0.18 -5.79
C THR A 197 8.64 -0.85 -4.77
N THR A 198 7.59 -1.55 -5.24
CA THR A 198 6.57 -2.14 -4.38
C THR A 198 7.10 -3.38 -3.67
N PRO A 199 6.96 -3.48 -2.34
CA PRO A 199 7.29 -4.69 -1.59
C PRO A 199 6.36 -5.84 -1.94
N ILE A 200 6.83 -7.08 -1.80
CA ILE A 200 5.93 -8.23 -1.90
C ILE A 200 5.07 -8.34 -0.65
N VAL A 201 3.84 -8.78 -0.84
CA VAL A 201 2.90 -9.05 0.24
C VAL A 201 2.69 -10.55 0.36
N VAL A 202 2.83 -11.07 1.57
CA VAL A 202 2.67 -12.49 1.88
C VAL A 202 1.59 -12.64 2.93
N ALA A 203 0.52 -13.35 2.63
CA ALA A 203 -0.56 -13.66 3.56
C ALA A 203 -0.51 -15.14 3.94
N ASP A 204 -0.35 -15.45 5.23
CA ASP A 204 -0.26 -16.83 5.77
C ASP A 204 0.76 -17.73 5.01
N GLY A 205 1.89 -17.15 4.57
CA GLY A 205 2.94 -17.83 3.83
C GLY A 205 2.76 -17.86 2.31
N VAL A 206 1.70 -17.30 1.76
CA VAL A 206 1.43 -17.24 0.31
C VAL A 206 1.62 -15.82 -0.21
N VAL A 207 2.37 -15.65 -1.30
CA VAL A 207 2.50 -14.35 -1.97
C VAL A 207 1.19 -14.00 -2.65
N ILE A 208 0.65 -12.82 -2.33
CA ILE A 208 -0.62 -12.30 -2.88
C ILE A 208 -0.38 -11.11 -3.80
N GLY A 209 -1.37 -10.77 -4.63
CA GLY A 209 -1.24 -9.72 -5.65
C GLY A 209 -1.30 -8.32 -5.09
N SER A 210 -2.13 -8.09 -4.08
CA SER A 210 -2.32 -6.80 -3.43
C SER A 210 -2.50 -6.98 -1.92
N ILE A 211 -2.02 -6.02 -1.15
CA ILE A 211 -2.27 -5.98 0.30
C ILE A 211 -3.77 -5.94 0.60
N ASN A 212 -4.56 -5.34 -0.28
CA ASN A 212 -6.00 -5.19 -0.16
C ASN A 212 -6.80 -6.45 -0.55
N ASP A 213 -6.12 -7.55 -0.94
CA ASP A 213 -6.78 -8.86 -1.15
C ASP A 213 -7.23 -9.50 0.17
N VAL A 214 -6.70 -9.02 1.30
CA VAL A 214 -7.10 -9.43 2.65
C VAL A 214 -8.00 -8.37 3.27
N ASN A 215 -9.04 -8.80 4.00
CA ASN A 215 -9.85 -7.88 4.80
C ASN A 215 -9.03 -7.42 6.03
N PRO A 216 -8.88 -6.11 6.30
CA PRO A 216 -8.15 -5.61 7.46
C PRO A 216 -8.62 -6.21 8.79
N ASN A 217 -9.93 -6.48 8.92
CA ASN A 217 -10.50 -7.07 10.14
C ASN A 217 -10.11 -8.53 10.34
N ASP A 218 -9.62 -9.22 9.31
CA ASP A 218 -9.12 -10.59 9.40
C ASP A 218 -7.65 -10.67 9.82
N ILE A 219 -6.94 -9.54 9.88
CA ILE A 219 -5.52 -9.51 10.21
C ILE A 219 -5.33 -9.62 11.73
N ALA A 220 -4.38 -10.45 12.15
CA ALA A 220 -3.91 -10.54 13.54
C ALA A 220 -2.66 -9.68 13.76
N SER A 221 -1.70 -9.74 12.81
CA SER A 221 -0.48 -8.93 12.84
C SER A 221 0.05 -8.67 11.44
N VAL A 222 0.86 -7.61 11.33
CA VAL A 222 1.61 -7.25 10.13
C VAL A 222 3.07 -7.14 10.50
N GLU A 223 3.93 -7.90 9.83
CA GLU A 223 5.37 -7.82 9.98
C GLU A 223 6.01 -7.24 8.72
N ILE A 224 6.88 -6.22 8.90
CA ILE A 224 7.57 -5.53 7.82
C ILE A 224 9.04 -5.90 7.87
N LEU A 225 9.51 -6.63 6.85
CA LEU A 225 10.90 -7.09 6.73
C LEU A 225 11.67 -6.08 5.88
N LYS A 226 12.65 -5.40 6.49
CA LYS A 226 13.33 -4.26 5.89
C LYS A 226 14.77 -4.50 5.46
N ASP A 227 15.44 -5.55 5.98
CA ASP A 227 16.82 -5.88 5.66
C ASP A 227 16.98 -7.20 4.90
N ALA A 228 18.13 -7.37 4.24
CA ALA A 228 18.41 -8.54 3.43
C ALA A 228 18.39 -9.85 4.23
N ALA A 229 18.74 -9.86 5.53
CA ALA A 229 18.73 -11.06 6.35
C ALA A 229 17.31 -11.57 6.64
N ALA A 230 16.34 -10.64 6.85
CA ALA A 230 14.93 -10.97 6.96
C ALA A 230 14.33 -11.39 5.61
N GLN A 231 14.71 -10.71 4.53
CA GLN A 231 14.18 -10.87 3.18
C GLN A 231 14.69 -12.13 2.48
N ALA A 232 15.88 -12.65 2.85
CA ALA A 232 16.56 -13.76 2.18
C ALA A 232 15.68 -15.01 2.03
N ILE A 233 14.78 -15.26 2.96
CA ILE A 233 13.84 -16.39 2.91
C ILE A 233 12.82 -16.27 1.75
N TYR A 234 12.44 -15.04 1.38
CA TYR A 234 11.49 -14.75 0.29
C TYR A 234 12.19 -14.52 -1.07
N GLY A 235 13.52 -14.34 -1.05
CA GLY A 235 14.42 -14.36 -2.20
C GLY A 235 14.22 -13.24 -3.20
N ALA A 236 14.31 -13.62 -4.45
CA ALA A 236 14.43 -12.77 -5.62
C ALA A 236 13.28 -11.77 -5.86
N ARG A 237 12.18 -11.88 -5.16
CA ARG A 237 11.05 -10.94 -5.23
C ARG A 237 11.05 -9.94 -4.06
N ALA A 238 11.96 -10.13 -3.10
CA ALA A 238 11.96 -9.40 -1.84
C ALA A 238 12.89 -8.18 -1.80
N ALA A 239 13.55 -7.81 -2.90
CA ALA A 239 14.51 -6.70 -2.96
C ALA A 239 13.93 -5.35 -2.51
N ASN A 240 12.63 -5.15 -2.67
CA ASN A 240 11.92 -3.94 -2.23
C ASN A 240 11.28 -4.08 -0.84
N GLY A 241 11.59 -5.16 -0.12
CA GLY A 241 10.98 -5.46 1.18
C GLY A 241 9.86 -6.47 1.11
N VAL A 242 9.43 -6.92 2.30
CA VAL A 242 8.34 -7.88 2.45
C VAL A 242 7.37 -7.39 3.52
N ILE A 243 6.08 -7.48 3.23
CA ILE A 243 5.01 -7.27 4.19
C ILE A 243 4.34 -8.62 4.43
N LEU A 244 4.45 -9.13 5.66
CA LEU A 244 3.80 -10.36 6.06
C LEU A 244 2.49 -10.03 6.75
N LEU A 245 1.42 -10.65 6.31
CA LEU A 245 0.11 -10.58 6.92
C LEU A 245 -0.19 -11.93 7.58
N THR A 246 -0.33 -11.91 8.89
CA THR A 246 -0.83 -13.07 9.64
C THR A 246 -2.31 -12.87 9.87
N THR A 247 -3.14 -13.81 9.39
CA THR A 247 -4.58 -13.71 9.56
C THR A 247 -5.05 -14.40 10.84
N LYS A 248 -6.21 -13.96 11.34
CA LYS A 248 -6.87 -14.56 12.49
C LYS A 248 -7.19 -16.03 12.25
N ARG A 249 -7.03 -16.84 13.26
CA ARG A 249 -7.28 -18.27 13.27
C ARG A 249 -8.44 -18.63 14.21
N GLY A 250 -9.00 -19.81 14.03
CA GLY A 250 -9.94 -20.38 14.97
C GLY A 250 -9.29 -20.60 16.35
N GLU A 251 -10.06 -20.39 17.40
CA GLU A 251 -9.65 -20.64 18.77
C GLU A 251 -10.42 -21.81 19.34
N ALA A 252 -9.82 -22.56 20.26
CA ALA A 252 -10.53 -23.61 21.00
C ALA A 252 -11.52 -22.97 21.98
N GLY A 253 -12.74 -23.45 22.00
CA GLY A 253 -13.82 -22.95 22.85
C GLY A 253 -15.15 -22.82 22.13
N LYS A 254 -16.12 -22.25 22.83
CA LYS A 254 -17.45 -21.97 22.26
C LYS A 254 -17.33 -21.03 21.04
N ALA A 255 -18.21 -21.22 20.07
CA ALA A 255 -18.29 -20.34 18.93
C ALA A 255 -18.58 -18.89 19.40
N ARG A 256 -17.77 -17.96 18.91
CA ARG A 256 -17.95 -16.51 19.12
C ARG A 256 -18.30 -15.88 17.79
N VAL A 257 -19.33 -15.05 17.80
CA VAL A 257 -19.74 -14.26 16.65
C VAL A 257 -19.41 -12.82 16.93
N SER A 258 -18.80 -12.14 16.00
CA SER A 258 -18.57 -10.69 16.09
C SER A 258 -19.04 -10.01 14.82
N TYR A 259 -19.64 -8.85 15.01
CA TYR A 259 -20.04 -7.95 13.94
C TYR A 259 -19.37 -6.60 14.14
N GLN A 260 -18.87 -6.05 13.03
CA GLN A 260 -18.36 -4.68 12.97
C GLN A 260 -18.94 -4.00 11.75
N GLY A 261 -19.54 -2.84 11.94
CA GLY A 261 -20.05 -2.05 10.82
C GLY A 261 -19.78 -0.57 11.03
N TYR A 262 -19.68 0.16 9.92
CA TYR A 262 -19.66 1.62 9.95
C TYR A 262 -20.35 2.21 8.72
N TYR A 263 -20.82 3.43 8.89
CA TYR A 263 -21.32 4.29 7.84
C TYR A 263 -20.63 5.65 7.94
N GLY A 264 -20.24 6.22 6.81
CA GLY A 264 -19.56 7.51 6.78
C GLY A 264 -19.92 8.34 5.57
N ILE A 265 -19.68 9.64 5.70
CA ILE A 265 -19.80 10.64 4.65
C ILE A 265 -18.40 11.13 4.25
N GLN A 266 -18.25 11.43 2.98
CA GLN A 266 -17.00 11.83 2.37
C GLN A 266 -17.19 13.14 1.61
N ASN A 267 -16.37 14.14 1.92
CA ASN A 267 -16.33 15.41 1.21
C ASN A 267 -14.89 15.65 0.76
N VAL A 268 -14.73 16.44 -0.31
CA VAL A 268 -13.39 16.85 -0.76
C VAL A 268 -12.70 17.62 0.36
N ASP A 269 -11.43 17.30 0.63
CA ASP A 269 -10.65 17.94 1.70
C ASP A 269 -10.22 19.35 1.32
N ARG A 270 -9.79 19.54 0.05
CA ARG A 270 -9.28 20.81 -0.49
C ARG A 270 -9.77 21.01 -1.90
N ASN A 271 -10.20 22.24 -2.21
CA ASN A 271 -10.42 22.73 -3.56
C ASN A 271 -9.24 23.61 -3.99
N PHE A 272 -9.07 23.77 -5.29
CA PHE A 272 -8.16 24.78 -5.81
C PHE A 272 -8.74 26.18 -5.61
N ASP A 273 -7.88 27.13 -5.27
CA ASP A 273 -8.19 28.55 -5.35
C ASP A 273 -8.05 28.99 -6.81
N VAL A 274 -9.18 29.10 -7.50
CA VAL A 274 -9.25 29.53 -8.90
C VAL A 274 -9.68 30.99 -8.97
N TYR A 275 -9.41 31.63 -10.09
CA TYR A 275 -9.94 33.00 -10.31
C TYR A 275 -11.45 33.00 -10.21
N THR A 276 -11.98 33.93 -9.40
CA THR A 276 -13.42 34.23 -9.41
C THR A 276 -13.84 34.76 -10.79
N PRO A 277 -15.13 34.76 -11.14
CA PRO A 277 -15.56 35.29 -12.44
C PRO A 277 -15.07 36.73 -12.71
N GLU A 278 -15.10 37.60 -11.72
CA GLU A 278 -14.64 38.98 -11.82
C GLU A 278 -13.12 39.06 -12.03
N GLU A 279 -12.36 38.27 -11.28
CA GLU A 279 -10.91 38.15 -11.41
C GLU A 279 -10.53 37.54 -12.77
N PHE A 280 -11.28 36.54 -13.24
CA PHE A 280 -11.06 35.90 -14.54
C PHE A 280 -11.32 36.89 -15.69
N ILE A 281 -12.39 37.68 -15.61
CA ILE A 281 -12.68 38.75 -16.57
C ILE A 281 -11.51 39.74 -16.67
N GLN A 282 -11.01 40.20 -15.53
CA GLN A 282 -9.86 41.10 -15.49
C GLN A 282 -8.59 40.42 -16.00
N TYR A 283 -8.34 39.17 -15.61
CA TYR A 283 -7.19 38.40 -16.07
C TYR A 283 -7.18 38.23 -17.61
N LYS A 284 -8.34 37.97 -18.25
CA LYS A 284 -8.44 37.91 -19.71
C LYS A 284 -8.18 39.29 -20.36
N ARG A 285 -8.70 40.38 -19.78
CA ARG A 285 -8.41 41.73 -20.26
C ARG A 285 -6.93 42.06 -20.18
N GLU A 286 -6.25 41.65 -19.09
CA GLU A 286 -4.80 41.82 -18.93
C GLU A 286 -4.01 41.02 -19.96
N ALA A 287 -4.36 39.77 -20.22
CA ALA A 287 -3.71 38.95 -21.24
C ALA A 287 -3.86 39.54 -22.65
N TYR A 288 -5.03 40.14 -22.97
CA TYR A 288 -5.24 40.85 -24.21
C TYR A 288 -4.38 42.13 -24.26
N ARG A 289 -4.38 42.94 -23.19
CA ARG A 289 -3.59 44.18 -23.07
C ARG A 289 -2.09 43.91 -23.33
N THR A 290 -1.50 42.96 -22.67
CA THR A 290 -0.08 42.65 -22.80
C THR A 290 0.32 42.16 -24.19
N THR A 291 -0.62 41.59 -24.95
CA THR A 291 -0.38 41.12 -26.32
C THR A 291 -0.70 42.20 -27.35
N ASN A 292 -1.48 43.21 -26.97
CA ASN A 292 -1.95 44.29 -27.86
C ASN A 292 -1.29 45.62 -27.51
N ASN A 293 0.03 45.69 -27.50
CA ASN A 293 0.83 46.91 -27.25
C ASN A 293 0.43 47.65 -25.96
N ASN A 294 0.15 46.93 -24.89
CA ASN A 294 -0.31 47.45 -23.59
C ASN A 294 -1.62 48.28 -23.67
N GLN A 295 -2.49 47.96 -24.62
CA GLN A 295 -3.80 48.64 -24.78
C GLN A 295 -4.94 47.64 -24.52
N TYR A 296 -5.90 48.03 -23.68
CA TYR A 296 -7.13 47.29 -23.53
C TYR A 296 -7.97 47.34 -24.81
N GLY A 297 -8.51 46.16 -25.18
CA GLY A 297 -9.52 46.10 -26.25
C GLY A 297 -10.93 46.33 -25.74
N ALA A 298 -11.87 46.44 -26.67
CA ALA A 298 -13.29 46.34 -26.31
C ALA A 298 -13.60 44.90 -25.81
N ASP A 299 -14.55 44.75 -24.90
CA ASP A 299 -14.94 43.44 -24.40
C ASP A 299 -15.37 42.48 -25.53
N SER A 300 -15.90 42.97 -26.62
CA SER A 300 -16.22 42.20 -27.83
C SER A 300 -14.98 41.56 -28.51
N ASP A 301 -13.78 42.10 -28.26
CA ASP A 301 -12.54 41.60 -28.84
C ASP A 301 -11.91 40.55 -27.92
N VAL A 302 -12.31 40.52 -26.64
CA VAL A 302 -11.74 39.66 -25.56
C VAL A 302 -12.62 38.48 -25.29
N PHE A 303 -13.93 38.62 -25.34
CA PHE A 303 -14.92 37.62 -24.92
C PHE A 303 -15.79 37.15 -26.08
N SER A 304 -16.20 35.87 -26.05
CA SER A 304 -17.22 35.35 -26.95
C SER A 304 -18.60 35.93 -26.63
N GLN A 305 -19.56 35.77 -27.56
CA GLN A 305 -20.93 36.26 -27.37
C GLN A 305 -21.57 35.67 -26.10
N LEU A 306 -21.44 34.36 -25.87
CA LEU A 306 -22.01 33.72 -24.66
C LEU A 306 -21.30 34.14 -23.37
N GLU A 307 -20.01 34.42 -23.41
CA GLU A 307 -19.30 35.01 -22.27
C GLU A 307 -19.79 36.44 -21.97
N LEU A 308 -20.02 37.26 -22.99
CA LEU A 308 -20.59 38.60 -22.80
C LEU A 308 -22.00 38.54 -22.19
N GLU A 309 -22.84 37.62 -22.65
CA GLU A 309 -24.18 37.41 -22.09
C GLU A 309 -24.09 36.96 -20.63
N SER A 310 -23.15 36.06 -20.29
CA SER A 310 -22.87 35.63 -18.93
C SER A 310 -22.48 36.80 -18.03
N ILE A 311 -21.58 37.68 -18.52
CA ILE A 311 -21.13 38.88 -17.79
C ILE A 311 -22.30 39.84 -17.56
N GLN A 312 -23.10 40.10 -18.59
CA GLN A 312 -24.25 41.04 -18.51
C GLN A 312 -25.34 40.54 -17.56
N ASN A 313 -25.57 39.21 -17.53
CA ASN A 313 -26.60 38.59 -16.72
C ASN A 313 -26.09 38.24 -15.29
N GLY A 314 -24.80 38.37 -15.03
CA GLY A 314 -24.19 37.92 -13.74
C GLY A 314 -24.34 36.43 -13.49
N GLN A 315 -24.36 35.61 -14.54
CA GLN A 315 -24.50 34.18 -14.46
C GLN A 315 -23.13 33.53 -14.64
N PHE A 316 -22.64 32.90 -13.57
CA PHE A 316 -21.30 32.32 -13.50
C PHE A 316 -21.35 30.85 -13.06
N ILE A 317 -20.31 30.09 -13.44
CA ILE A 317 -20.22 28.64 -13.22
C ILE A 317 -19.10 28.35 -12.23
N ASP A 318 -19.43 27.66 -11.16
CA ASP A 318 -18.43 27.02 -10.25
C ASP A 318 -18.27 25.54 -10.64
N TRP A 319 -17.33 25.27 -11.53
CA TRP A 319 -17.09 23.94 -12.07
C TRP A 319 -16.66 22.93 -11.00
N GLN A 320 -15.93 23.35 -9.96
CA GLN A 320 -15.55 22.45 -8.87
C GLN A 320 -16.78 21.98 -8.09
N LYS A 321 -17.76 22.88 -7.88
CA LYS A 321 -19.03 22.53 -7.22
C LYS A 321 -19.93 21.68 -8.11
N GLU A 322 -19.98 21.95 -9.42
CA GLU A 322 -20.76 21.16 -10.37
C GLU A 322 -20.24 19.73 -10.54
N LEU A 323 -18.92 19.53 -10.47
CA LEU A 323 -18.26 18.24 -10.66
C LEU A 323 -18.05 17.44 -9.38
N MET A 324 -18.41 17.98 -8.21
CA MET A 324 -18.17 17.32 -6.93
C MET A 324 -19.46 17.13 -6.13
N ARG A 325 -19.49 16.08 -5.32
CA ARG A 325 -20.61 15.77 -4.44
C ARG A 325 -20.12 15.22 -3.11
N THR A 326 -21.04 15.13 -2.15
CA THR A 326 -20.82 14.31 -0.95
C THR A 326 -20.89 12.83 -1.32
N GLY A 327 -19.80 12.10 -1.10
CA GLY A 327 -19.71 10.66 -1.21
C GLY A 327 -20.11 9.97 0.07
N THR A 328 -20.30 8.64 0.02
CA THR A 328 -20.61 7.81 1.19
C THR A 328 -19.76 6.55 1.23
N ILE A 329 -19.51 6.03 2.42
CA ILE A 329 -18.84 4.75 2.62
C ILE A 329 -19.58 3.94 3.67
N GLN A 330 -19.78 2.67 3.41
CA GLN A 330 -20.33 1.73 4.40
C GLN A 330 -19.60 0.39 4.32
N ASN A 331 -19.42 -0.22 5.47
CA ASN A 331 -18.78 -1.50 5.62
C ASN A 331 -19.49 -2.36 6.65
N HIS A 332 -19.63 -3.64 6.36
CA HIS A 332 -20.24 -4.63 7.24
C HIS A 332 -19.35 -5.87 7.26
N ASP A 333 -18.93 -6.26 8.43
CA ASP A 333 -18.05 -7.39 8.67
C ASP A 333 -18.66 -8.32 9.69
N LEU A 334 -18.77 -9.59 9.37
CA LEU A 334 -19.25 -10.64 10.26
C LEU A 334 -18.18 -11.72 10.39
N THR A 335 -17.79 -12.03 11.60
CA THR A 335 -16.77 -13.04 11.89
C THR A 335 -17.33 -14.08 12.84
N VAL A 336 -17.04 -15.35 12.55
CA VAL A 336 -17.34 -16.49 13.41
C VAL A 336 -16.04 -17.24 13.68
N THR A 337 -15.69 -17.42 14.94
CA THR A 337 -14.52 -18.18 15.38
C THR A 337 -14.89 -19.17 16.45
N GLY A 338 -14.32 -20.36 16.40
CA GLY A 338 -14.58 -21.38 17.40
C GLY A 338 -13.90 -22.72 17.07
N GLY A 339 -14.13 -23.70 17.92
CA GLY A 339 -13.60 -25.04 17.67
C GLY A 339 -13.32 -25.82 18.95
N GLY A 340 -12.88 -27.04 18.78
CA GLY A 340 -12.38 -27.91 19.87
C GLY A 340 -10.84 -27.87 19.93
N GLU A 341 -10.27 -28.77 20.73
CA GLU A 341 -8.82 -28.92 20.85
C GLU A 341 -8.16 -29.30 19.51
N LYS A 342 -8.82 -30.16 18.72
CA LYS A 342 -8.29 -30.70 17.47
C LYS A 342 -8.74 -29.94 16.21
N THR A 343 -9.89 -29.29 16.24
CA THR A 343 -10.47 -28.61 15.09
C THR A 343 -10.70 -27.14 15.46
N LYS A 344 -10.12 -26.25 14.68
CA LYS A 344 -10.28 -24.80 14.87
C LYS A 344 -10.76 -24.18 13.55
N VAL A 345 -11.80 -23.37 13.63
CA VAL A 345 -12.44 -22.78 12.46
C VAL A 345 -12.57 -21.29 12.64
N PHE A 346 -12.25 -20.56 11.59
CA PHE A 346 -12.46 -19.13 11.44
C PHE A 346 -13.19 -18.87 10.12
N VAL A 347 -14.29 -18.13 10.18
CA VAL A 347 -15.05 -17.71 8.99
C VAL A 347 -15.29 -16.21 9.10
N SER A 348 -15.05 -15.47 8.04
CA SER A 348 -15.44 -14.06 7.94
C SER A 348 -16.12 -13.75 6.62
N GLY A 349 -17.07 -12.83 6.67
CA GLY A 349 -17.73 -12.24 5.52
C GLY A 349 -17.72 -10.73 5.63
N ASN A 350 -17.30 -10.07 4.55
CA ASN A 350 -17.23 -8.60 4.48
C ASN A 350 -18.02 -8.10 3.26
N PHE A 351 -18.75 -7.03 3.44
CA PHE A 351 -19.39 -6.25 2.38
C PHE A 351 -19.06 -4.78 2.55
N MET A 352 -18.61 -4.15 1.47
CA MET A 352 -18.31 -2.72 1.42
C MET A 352 -18.93 -2.09 0.18
N LYS A 353 -19.46 -0.89 0.36
CA LYS A 353 -19.87 0.00 -0.74
C LYS A 353 -19.35 1.41 -0.47
N GLN A 354 -18.76 2.01 -1.49
CA GLN A 354 -18.27 3.38 -1.46
C GLN A 354 -18.76 4.11 -2.70
N THR A 355 -19.36 5.29 -2.51
CA THR A 355 -19.63 6.23 -3.59
C THR A 355 -18.64 7.37 -3.50
N GLY A 356 -18.07 7.77 -4.64
CA GLY A 356 -17.03 8.79 -4.67
C GLY A 356 -17.57 10.20 -4.56
N VAL A 357 -16.65 11.12 -4.29
CA VAL A 357 -16.90 12.57 -4.25
C VAL A 357 -17.07 13.17 -5.65
N VAL A 358 -16.71 12.43 -6.69
CA VAL A 358 -17.04 12.76 -8.09
C VAL A 358 -18.19 11.87 -8.54
N PRO A 359 -19.24 12.40 -9.20
CA PRO A 359 -20.34 11.59 -9.72
C PRO A 359 -19.87 10.46 -10.64
N ALA A 360 -20.71 9.44 -10.84
CA ALA A 360 -20.42 8.24 -11.63
C ALA A 360 -19.20 7.40 -11.14
N THR A 361 -18.60 7.73 -10.00
CA THR A 361 -17.55 6.91 -9.39
C THR A 361 -18.11 6.15 -8.20
N ASP A 362 -17.94 4.82 -8.19
CA ASP A 362 -18.33 3.97 -7.08
C ASP A 362 -17.52 2.67 -7.04
N PHE A 363 -17.56 2.01 -5.87
CA PHE A 363 -16.90 0.74 -5.64
C PHE A 363 -17.73 -0.13 -4.71
N ILE A 364 -17.91 -1.39 -5.10
CA ILE A 364 -18.56 -2.42 -4.29
C ILE A 364 -17.62 -3.60 -4.19
N LYS A 365 -17.47 -4.15 -2.98
CA LYS A 365 -16.61 -5.30 -2.72
C LYS A 365 -17.27 -6.26 -1.74
N GLY A 366 -17.26 -7.54 -2.06
CA GLY A 366 -17.60 -8.64 -1.18
C GLY A 366 -16.39 -9.53 -0.96
N GLN A 367 -16.15 -9.95 0.29
CA GLN A 367 -15.06 -10.88 0.62
C GLN A 367 -15.57 -11.97 1.54
N LEU A 368 -15.09 -13.19 1.33
CA LEU A 368 -15.29 -14.34 2.20
C LEU A 368 -13.94 -14.98 2.51
N ARG A 369 -13.73 -15.33 3.77
CA ARG A 369 -12.55 -16.09 4.22
C ARG A 369 -12.98 -17.27 5.05
N PHE A 370 -12.29 -18.39 4.85
CA PHE A 370 -12.45 -19.60 5.63
C PHE A 370 -11.06 -20.17 5.97
N ASN A 371 -10.76 -20.30 7.26
CA ASN A 371 -9.55 -20.93 7.75
C ASN A 371 -9.96 -22.13 8.62
N LEU A 372 -9.36 -23.29 8.33
CA LEU A 372 -9.52 -24.52 9.09
C LEU A 372 -8.16 -25.06 9.51
N ASP A 373 -8.00 -25.37 10.77
CA ASP A 373 -6.88 -26.09 11.33
C ASP A 373 -7.41 -27.38 11.94
N GLN A 374 -6.96 -28.55 11.42
CA GLN A 374 -7.39 -29.86 11.87
C GLN A 374 -6.19 -30.71 12.28
N GLU A 375 -6.13 -31.07 13.53
CA GLU A 375 -5.19 -32.10 14.03
C GLU A 375 -5.79 -33.48 13.78
N ILE A 376 -5.26 -34.19 12.76
CA ILE A 376 -5.74 -35.53 12.37
C ILE A 376 -5.19 -36.56 13.37
N THR A 377 -3.89 -36.46 13.63
CA THR A 377 -3.15 -37.28 14.61
C THR A 377 -2.17 -36.39 15.35
N ARG A 378 -1.50 -36.90 16.39
CA ARG A 378 -0.48 -36.14 17.12
C ARG A 378 0.72 -35.73 16.25
N TRP A 379 0.94 -36.42 15.13
CA TRP A 379 2.05 -36.16 14.20
C TRP A 379 1.62 -35.51 12.89
N LEU A 380 0.30 -35.40 12.60
CA LEU A 380 -0.23 -34.81 11.36
C LEU A 380 -1.30 -33.77 11.67
N LYS A 381 -1.04 -32.55 11.27
CA LYS A 381 -2.00 -31.44 11.19
C LYS A 381 -2.25 -31.07 9.73
N VAL A 382 -3.49 -30.85 9.36
CA VAL A 382 -3.90 -30.33 8.05
C VAL A 382 -4.56 -28.97 8.23
N GLY A 383 -4.23 -28.03 7.37
CA GLY A 383 -4.86 -26.73 7.39
C GLY A 383 -5.27 -26.28 6.01
N LEU A 384 -6.38 -25.55 5.95
CA LEU A 384 -6.92 -24.94 4.76
C LEU A 384 -7.16 -23.45 5.03
N ASN A 385 -6.58 -22.58 4.20
CA ASN A 385 -6.88 -21.16 4.18
C ASN A 385 -7.42 -20.82 2.80
N THR A 386 -8.61 -20.28 2.73
CA THR A 386 -9.20 -19.85 1.47
C THR A 386 -9.86 -18.49 1.61
N SER A 387 -9.73 -17.67 0.58
CA SER A 387 -10.44 -16.40 0.47
C SER A 387 -10.96 -16.19 -0.94
N LEU A 388 -12.12 -15.58 -1.02
CA LEU A 388 -12.76 -15.12 -2.25
C LEU A 388 -13.02 -13.62 -2.10
N SER A 389 -12.62 -12.84 -3.09
CA SER A 389 -12.95 -11.42 -3.19
C SER A 389 -13.57 -11.14 -4.56
N ILE A 390 -14.70 -10.46 -4.57
CA ILE A 390 -15.38 -10.00 -5.78
C ILE A 390 -15.57 -8.50 -5.65
N SER A 391 -15.23 -7.75 -6.69
CA SER A 391 -15.44 -6.30 -6.69
C SER A 391 -15.93 -5.78 -8.03
N THR A 392 -16.65 -4.67 -7.96
CA THR A 392 -17.04 -3.86 -9.12
C THR A 392 -16.63 -2.42 -8.85
N LYS A 393 -15.90 -1.82 -9.78
CA LYS A 393 -15.50 -0.42 -9.77
C LYS A 393 -16.06 0.26 -11.02
N ASN A 394 -16.73 1.39 -10.82
CA ASN A 394 -17.11 2.31 -11.88
C ASN A 394 -16.23 3.57 -11.79
N ASP A 395 -15.62 3.96 -12.92
CA ASP A 395 -14.73 5.12 -12.99
C ASP A 395 -14.62 5.58 -14.46
N PRO A 396 -15.41 6.56 -14.89
CA PRO A 396 -15.45 7.02 -16.29
C PRO A 396 -14.21 7.78 -16.76
N GLY A 397 -13.11 7.74 -16.00
CA GLY A 397 -11.87 8.45 -16.35
C GLY A 397 -11.81 9.86 -15.80
N VAL A 398 -12.01 9.99 -14.50
CA VAL A 398 -12.24 11.24 -13.78
C VAL A 398 -11.07 12.23 -13.81
N ALA A 399 -9.82 11.77 -14.00
CA ALA A 399 -8.64 12.66 -13.96
C ALA A 399 -8.73 13.85 -14.95
N GLY A 400 -9.18 13.61 -16.19
CA GLY A 400 -9.40 14.68 -17.16
C GLY A 400 -10.48 15.69 -16.71
N LEU A 401 -11.56 15.17 -16.13
CA LEU A 401 -12.68 16.00 -15.65
C LEU A 401 -12.28 16.90 -14.46
N LEU A 402 -11.40 16.41 -13.59
CA LEU A 402 -10.89 17.21 -12.46
C LEU A 402 -9.98 18.34 -12.91
N ARG A 403 -9.17 18.10 -13.96
CA ARG A 403 -8.44 19.16 -14.62
C ARG A 403 -9.42 20.21 -15.17
N ASP A 404 -10.44 19.78 -15.91
CA ASP A 404 -11.45 20.66 -16.52
C ASP A 404 -12.24 21.43 -15.44
N ALA A 405 -12.46 20.85 -14.24
CA ALA A 405 -13.05 21.57 -13.10
C ALA A 405 -12.26 22.81 -12.64
N VAL A 406 -10.94 22.82 -12.87
CA VAL A 406 -10.04 23.93 -12.51
C VAL A 406 -9.85 24.88 -13.70
N THR A 407 -9.84 24.33 -14.93
CA THR A 407 -9.44 25.09 -16.12
C THR A 407 -10.60 25.59 -16.98
N CYS A 408 -11.83 25.09 -16.82
CA CYS A 408 -12.95 25.60 -17.58
C CYS A 408 -13.28 27.03 -17.20
N SER A 409 -13.67 27.85 -18.23
CA SER A 409 -14.10 29.23 -18.03
C SER A 409 -15.30 29.32 -17.07
N PRO A 410 -15.26 30.20 -16.07
CA PRO A 410 -16.41 30.43 -15.19
C PRO A 410 -17.54 31.20 -15.87
N LEU A 411 -17.34 31.67 -17.13
CA LEU A 411 -18.30 32.39 -17.94
C LEU A 411 -19.04 31.43 -18.86
N GLY A 412 -20.25 31.79 -19.25
CA GLY A 412 -21.10 30.99 -20.13
C GLY A 412 -22.24 30.27 -19.41
N SER A 413 -22.76 29.17 -19.98
CA SER A 413 -23.88 28.44 -19.43
C SER A 413 -23.67 26.93 -19.48
N VAL A 414 -23.93 26.25 -18.35
CA VAL A 414 -23.88 24.78 -18.23
C VAL A 414 -24.96 24.13 -19.09
N TYR A 415 -26.14 24.74 -19.18
CA TYR A 415 -27.30 24.20 -19.88
C TYR A 415 -27.73 25.14 -21.03
N ASP A 416 -28.26 24.57 -22.10
CA ASP A 416 -28.90 25.28 -23.17
C ASP A 416 -30.30 25.80 -22.77
N ALA A 417 -30.98 26.49 -23.67
CA ALA A 417 -32.32 27.03 -23.42
C ALA A 417 -33.39 25.94 -23.21
N GLU A 418 -33.14 24.74 -23.71
CA GLU A 418 -34.00 23.57 -23.62
C GLU A 418 -33.73 22.75 -22.34
N GLY A 419 -32.67 23.09 -21.56
CA GLY A 419 -32.29 22.43 -20.32
C GLY A 419 -31.36 21.21 -20.51
N ASN A 420 -30.84 21.00 -21.72
CA ASN A 420 -29.81 19.99 -21.97
C ASN A 420 -28.43 20.54 -21.62
N LEU A 421 -27.45 19.65 -21.40
CA LEU A 421 -26.06 20.10 -21.19
C LEU A 421 -25.52 20.79 -22.45
N ASN A 422 -25.11 22.03 -22.29
CA ASN A 422 -24.50 22.80 -23.37
C ASN A 422 -23.10 22.23 -23.67
N MET A 423 -22.88 21.77 -24.90
CA MET A 423 -21.63 21.15 -25.33
C MET A 423 -20.44 22.12 -25.17
N HIS A 424 -20.63 23.36 -25.50
CA HIS A 424 -19.63 24.42 -25.43
C HIS A 424 -20.16 25.61 -24.61
N PRO A 425 -19.98 25.63 -23.29
CA PRO A 425 -20.54 26.60 -22.38
C PRO A 425 -20.29 28.05 -22.76
N THR A 426 -19.12 28.35 -23.36
CA THR A 426 -18.72 29.68 -23.84
C THR A 426 -19.00 29.90 -25.33
N GLY A 427 -19.50 28.90 -26.05
CA GLY A 427 -19.63 28.91 -27.52
C GLY A 427 -18.31 28.64 -28.28
N LEU A 428 -17.20 28.51 -27.57
CA LEU A 428 -15.89 28.17 -28.13
C LEU A 428 -15.66 26.67 -28.09
N GLN A 429 -15.20 26.06 -29.19
CA GLN A 429 -14.99 24.60 -29.29
C GLN A 429 -13.95 24.07 -28.31
N GLU A 430 -13.01 24.89 -27.92
CA GLU A 430 -11.96 24.56 -26.95
C GLU A 430 -12.54 24.36 -25.55
N ASN A 431 -13.63 25.03 -25.22
CA ASN A 431 -14.25 24.94 -23.89
C ASN A 431 -15.37 23.88 -23.89
N TRP A 432 -15.01 22.67 -23.55
CA TRP A 432 -15.92 21.53 -23.48
C TRP A 432 -16.57 21.41 -22.10
N ASN A 433 -17.88 21.15 -22.04
CA ASN A 433 -18.59 20.90 -20.80
C ASN A 433 -18.21 19.54 -20.20
N PRO A 434 -17.49 19.49 -19.08
CA PRO A 434 -17.02 18.23 -18.50
C PRO A 434 -18.15 17.34 -17.98
N LEU A 435 -19.34 17.87 -17.68
CA LEU A 435 -20.50 17.09 -17.23
C LEU A 435 -21.02 16.14 -18.31
N ILE A 436 -20.81 16.46 -19.59
CA ILE A 436 -21.20 15.57 -20.69
C ILE A 436 -20.42 14.24 -20.58
N ASP A 437 -19.13 14.30 -20.41
CA ASP A 437 -18.31 13.10 -20.29
C ASP A 437 -18.66 12.24 -19.05
N LEU A 438 -19.19 12.84 -17.98
CA LEU A 438 -19.73 12.09 -16.84
C LEU A 438 -20.99 11.28 -17.17
N GLN A 439 -21.80 11.77 -18.13
CA GLN A 439 -23.03 11.09 -18.58
C GLN A 439 -22.76 10.12 -19.73
N GLU A 440 -21.89 10.51 -20.66
CA GLU A 440 -21.70 9.87 -21.94
C GLU A 440 -20.54 8.84 -21.95
N LYS A 441 -19.79 8.74 -20.85
CA LYS A 441 -18.73 7.73 -20.69
C LYS A 441 -19.05 6.77 -19.58
N THR A 442 -18.83 5.50 -19.85
CA THR A 442 -18.90 4.44 -18.84
C THR A 442 -17.58 3.67 -18.79
N SER A 443 -17.14 3.32 -17.60
CA SER A 443 -16.02 2.41 -17.42
C SER A 443 -16.28 1.56 -16.18
N THR A 444 -16.44 0.27 -16.39
CA THR A 444 -16.73 -0.70 -15.33
C THR A 444 -15.64 -1.76 -15.30
N THR A 445 -15.03 -1.93 -14.14
CA THR A 445 -14.09 -3.02 -13.88
C THR A 445 -14.70 -4.00 -12.90
N LYS A 446 -14.90 -5.26 -13.32
CA LYS A 446 -15.33 -6.36 -12.47
C LYS A 446 -14.14 -7.27 -12.22
N SER A 447 -13.81 -7.48 -10.96
CA SER A 447 -12.65 -8.31 -10.57
C SER A 447 -13.06 -9.41 -9.61
N ARG A 448 -12.42 -10.57 -9.76
CA ARG A 448 -12.53 -11.70 -8.85
C ARG A 448 -11.12 -12.19 -8.50
N ASN A 449 -10.87 -12.41 -7.22
CA ASN A 449 -9.61 -12.93 -6.71
C ASN A 449 -9.90 -14.10 -5.76
N ASP A 450 -9.36 -15.28 -6.09
CA ASP A 450 -9.51 -16.52 -5.33
C ASP A 450 -8.12 -16.93 -4.83
N LEU A 451 -8.00 -17.20 -3.54
CA LEU A 451 -6.82 -17.76 -2.92
C LEU A 451 -7.20 -19.05 -2.21
N VAL A 452 -6.49 -20.13 -2.50
CA VAL A 452 -6.61 -21.41 -1.79
C VAL A 452 -5.22 -21.84 -1.38
N ASN A 453 -5.03 -22.10 -0.10
CA ASN A 453 -3.80 -22.62 0.46
C ASN A 453 -4.10 -23.82 1.35
N LEU A 454 -3.57 -24.99 0.96
CA LEU A 454 -3.68 -26.25 1.68
C LEU A 454 -2.28 -26.59 2.21
N PHE A 455 -2.18 -26.88 3.49
CA PHE A 455 -0.91 -27.29 4.08
C PHE A 455 -1.04 -28.53 4.96
N PHE A 456 0.05 -29.28 5.02
CA PHE A 456 0.20 -30.50 5.82
C PHE A 456 1.44 -30.35 6.70
N ASP A 457 1.26 -30.36 8.01
CA ASP A 457 2.34 -30.32 9.00
C ASP A 457 2.57 -31.71 9.57
N PHE A 458 3.76 -32.25 9.33
CA PHE A 458 4.22 -33.52 9.86
C PHE A 458 5.23 -33.28 10.97
N LYS A 459 4.91 -33.65 12.19
CA LYS A 459 5.84 -33.70 13.33
C LYS A 459 6.59 -35.05 13.25
N ILE A 460 7.83 -35.05 12.76
CA ILE A 460 8.61 -36.26 12.52
C ILE A 460 9.16 -36.79 13.85
N PHE A 461 9.81 -35.92 14.61
CA PHE A 461 10.22 -36.16 16.00
C PHE A 461 10.34 -34.82 16.73
N LYS A 462 10.69 -34.85 18.04
CA LYS A 462 10.80 -33.64 18.86
C LYS A 462 11.74 -32.62 18.20
N GLY A 463 11.22 -31.45 17.85
CA GLY A 463 11.95 -30.39 17.23
C GLY A 463 11.99 -30.44 15.68
N LEU A 464 11.74 -31.58 15.02
CA LEU A 464 11.75 -31.69 13.56
C LEU A 464 10.33 -31.75 13.00
N THR A 465 10.01 -30.77 12.16
CA THR A 465 8.73 -30.66 11.44
C THR A 465 8.96 -30.55 9.94
N TYR A 466 8.08 -31.18 9.16
CA TYR A 466 8.03 -31.00 7.73
C TYR A 466 6.66 -30.46 7.35
N ARG A 467 6.63 -29.37 6.59
CA ARG A 467 5.42 -28.78 6.03
C ARG A 467 5.44 -28.88 4.51
N LEU A 468 4.38 -29.45 3.96
CA LEU A 468 4.02 -29.34 2.56
C LEU A 468 2.94 -28.28 2.40
N ASN A 469 3.20 -27.26 1.61
CA ASN A 469 2.29 -26.16 1.35
C ASN A 469 1.98 -26.09 -0.15
N VAL A 470 0.71 -26.14 -0.51
CA VAL A 470 0.21 -26.07 -1.89
C VAL A 470 -0.76 -24.91 -1.97
N SER A 471 -0.41 -23.91 -2.75
CA SER A 471 -1.27 -22.75 -2.93
C SER A 471 -1.59 -22.45 -4.38
N ARG A 472 -2.80 -21.95 -4.61
CA ARG A 472 -3.25 -21.42 -5.89
C ARG A 472 -3.88 -20.06 -5.68
N ARG A 473 -3.43 -19.08 -6.46
CA ARG A 473 -4.08 -17.79 -6.62
C ARG A 473 -4.63 -17.68 -8.04
N SER A 474 -5.88 -17.24 -8.16
CA SER A 474 -6.51 -16.93 -9.44
C SER A 474 -7.08 -15.52 -9.37
N TRP A 475 -6.71 -14.69 -10.31
CA TRP A 475 -7.26 -13.35 -10.47
C TRP A 475 -7.83 -13.20 -11.87
N ASN A 476 -9.08 -12.70 -11.94
CA ASN A 476 -9.75 -12.43 -13.20
C ASN A 476 -10.31 -11.02 -13.15
N ALA A 477 -10.15 -10.26 -14.22
CA ALA A 477 -10.74 -8.94 -14.36
C ALA A 477 -11.38 -8.78 -15.75
N LYS A 478 -12.55 -8.17 -15.78
CA LYS A 478 -13.21 -7.69 -16.99
C LYS A 478 -13.34 -6.19 -16.91
N VAL A 479 -12.78 -5.48 -17.87
CA VAL A 479 -12.88 -4.04 -18.04
C VAL A 479 -13.74 -3.76 -19.26
N GLU A 480 -14.77 -2.96 -19.08
CA GLU A 480 -15.69 -2.52 -20.11
C GLU A 480 -15.71 -0.99 -20.10
N THR A 481 -15.24 -0.36 -21.18
CA THR A 481 -15.31 1.10 -21.35
C THR A 481 -16.12 1.43 -22.59
N TYR A 482 -16.91 2.49 -22.51
CA TYR A 482 -17.67 2.97 -23.63
C TYR A 482 -17.78 4.49 -23.58
N SER A 483 -17.63 5.14 -24.72
CA SER A 483 -17.87 6.55 -24.97
C SER A 483 -18.88 6.65 -26.11
N THR A 484 -19.98 7.35 -25.87
CA THR A 484 -21.05 7.52 -26.86
C THR A 484 -20.65 8.50 -27.96
N ALA A 485 -21.46 8.59 -29.00
CA ALA A 485 -21.32 9.59 -30.06
C ALA A 485 -21.36 11.04 -29.53
N ASN A 486 -22.06 11.30 -28.42
CA ASN A 486 -22.19 12.61 -27.80
C ASN A 486 -21.06 12.95 -26.81
N SER A 487 -20.20 11.99 -26.46
CA SER A 487 -19.01 12.25 -25.63
C SER A 487 -18.03 13.16 -26.34
N LYS A 488 -17.13 13.82 -25.61
CA LYS A 488 -16.05 14.64 -26.21
C LYS A 488 -15.28 13.90 -27.30
N ALA A 489 -14.94 12.63 -27.08
CA ALA A 489 -14.24 11.82 -28.08
C ALA A 489 -15.14 11.43 -29.26
N GLY A 490 -16.41 11.12 -29.01
CA GLY A 490 -17.39 10.72 -30.01
C GLY A 490 -17.84 11.87 -30.90
N SER A 491 -17.91 13.09 -30.38
CA SER A 491 -18.38 14.25 -31.11
C SER A 491 -17.56 14.57 -32.37
N TYR A 492 -16.28 14.21 -32.38
CA TYR A 492 -15.42 14.39 -33.56
C TYR A 492 -15.77 13.47 -34.74
N THR A 493 -16.38 12.34 -34.47
CA THR A 493 -16.75 11.34 -35.48
C THR A 493 -18.25 11.16 -35.64
N GLY A 494 -19.05 11.66 -34.71
CA GLY A 494 -20.48 11.38 -34.60
C GLY A 494 -20.78 9.91 -34.27
N MET A 495 -19.83 9.15 -33.75
CA MET A 495 -19.93 7.70 -33.49
C MET A 495 -19.28 7.33 -32.16
N GLY A 496 -19.79 6.23 -31.56
CA GLY A 496 -19.27 5.74 -30.30
C GLY A 496 -17.93 4.99 -30.43
N SER A 497 -17.29 4.78 -29.29
CA SER A 497 -16.09 3.92 -29.18
C SER A 497 -16.10 3.14 -27.87
N GLY A 498 -15.49 1.95 -27.86
CA GLY A 498 -15.46 1.13 -26.66
C GLY A 498 -14.36 0.10 -26.62
N THR A 499 -14.08 -0.38 -25.41
CA THR A 499 -13.07 -1.43 -25.17
C THR A 499 -13.69 -2.51 -24.28
N ILE A 500 -13.51 -3.77 -24.66
CA ILE A 500 -13.70 -4.93 -23.77
C ILE A 500 -12.35 -5.59 -23.57
N LYS A 501 -11.90 -5.64 -22.30
CA LYS A 501 -10.65 -6.29 -21.93
C LYS A 501 -10.91 -7.35 -20.86
N ASN A 502 -10.51 -8.59 -21.12
CA ASN A 502 -10.51 -9.65 -20.12
C ASN A 502 -9.06 -10.01 -19.80
N GLN A 503 -8.77 -10.14 -18.52
CA GLN A 503 -7.47 -10.51 -18.00
C GLN A 503 -7.64 -11.67 -17.03
N ASP A 504 -6.80 -12.68 -17.13
CA ASP A 504 -6.71 -13.76 -16.18
C ASP A 504 -5.28 -14.04 -15.78
N GLU A 505 -5.09 -14.32 -14.51
CA GLU A 505 -3.84 -14.71 -13.91
C GLU A 505 -4.06 -15.94 -13.02
N ASN A 506 -3.24 -16.95 -13.21
CA ASN A 506 -3.22 -18.14 -12.38
C ASN A 506 -1.80 -18.38 -11.90
N GLU A 507 -1.64 -18.43 -10.57
CA GLU A 507 -0.35 -18.66 -9.93
C GLU A 507 -0.44 -19.88 -9.01
N TRP A 508 0.49 -20.83 -9.19
CA TRP A 508 0.66 -22.01 -8.35
C TRP A 508 1.97 -21.92 -7.59
N THR A 509 1.94 -22.27 -6.33
CA THR A 509 3.15 -22.43 -5.52
C THR A 509 3.10 -23.74 -4.76
N LEU A 510 4.23 -24.45 -4.77
CA LEU A 510 4.46 -25.66 -3.99
C LEU A 510 5.71 -25.45 -3.15
N ASP A 511 5.56 -25.42 -1.82
CA ASP A 511 6.67 -25.29 -0.89
C ASP A 511 6.83 -26.55 -0.06
N ASN A 512 8.06 -27.05 0.01
CA ASN A 512 8.50 -28.07 0.94
C ASN A 512 9.40 -27.40 1.98
N ILE A 513 9.02 -27.48 3.25
CA ILE A 513 9.68 -26.76 4.35
C ILE A 513 10.03 -27.78 5.44
N LEU A 514 11.31 -27.97 5.65
CA LEU A 514 11.84 -28.79 6.74
C LEU A 514 12.40 -27.86 7.80
N SER A 515 11.84 -27.90 9.01
CA SER A 515 12.24 -27.04 10.13
C SER A 515 12.66 -27.88 11.34
N TYR A 516 13.80 -27.53 11.89
CA TYR A 516 14.31 -28.06 13.15
C TYR A 516 14.43 -26.94 14.17
N ASP A 517 13.93 -27.17 15.39
CA ASP A 517 14.00 -26.22 16.50
C ASP A 517 14.14 -26.98 17.81
N ASN A 518 15.27 -26.79 18.53
CA ASN A 518 15.49 -27.44 19.80
C ASN A 518 16.46 -26.64 20.68
N GLN A 519 16.27 -26.80 22.00
CA GLN A 519 17.12 -26.20 23.02
C GLN A 519 17.91 -27.26 23.80
N PHE A 520 19.21 -27.08 23.92
CA PHE A 520 20.17 -27.94 24.62
C PHE A 520 20.84 -27.13 25.73
N GLY A 521 20.22 -27.09 26.91
CA GLY A 521 20.69 -26.27 28.02
C GLY A 521 20.64 -24.79 27.67
N LYS A 522 21.80 -24.11 27.60
CA LYS A 522 21.93 -22.69 27.21
C LYS A 522 22.06 -22.50 25.70
N HIS A 523 22.10 -23.58 24.91
CA HIS A 523 22.25 -23.53 23.45
C HIS A 523 20.90 -23.75 22.80
N HIS A 524 20.44 -22.82 22.01
CA HIS A 524 19.26 -22.96 21.16
C HIS A 524 19.70 -22.98 19.69
N VAL A 525 19.22 -23.98 18.95
CA VAL A 525 19.55 -24.20 17.54
C VAL A 525 18.25 -24.32 16.77
N SER A 526 18.07 -23.50 15.76
CA SER A 526 16.99 -23.66 14.79
C SER A 526 17.52 -23.63 13.36
N GLY A 527 16.84 -24.33 12.47
CA GLY A 527 17.19 -24.36 11.05
C GLY A 527 15.96 -24.62 10.19
N THR A 528 15.94 -24.03 9.01
CA THR A 528 14.85 -24.20 8.05
C THR A 528 15.43 -24.39 6.66
N LEU A 529 15.07 -25.49 6.00
CA LEU A 529 15.35 -25.78 4.60
C LEU A 529 14.06 -25.68 3.81
N ILE A 530 14.07 -24.91 2.71
CA ILE A 530 12.91 -24.65 1.86
C ILE A 530 13.27 -25.04 0.43
N GLN A 531 12.35 -25.76 -0.22
CA GLN A 531 12.35 -25.97 -1.66
C GLN A 531 11.01 -25.53 -2.22
N SER A 532 11.03 -24.54 -3.14
CA SER A 532 9.83 -23.89 -3.66
C SER A 532 9.79 -23.97 -5.18
N TRP A 533 8.61 -24.21 -5.74
CA TRP A 533 8.27 -24.06 -7.16
C TRP A 533 7.12 -23.10 -7.29
N ASN A 534 7.26 -22.12 -8.17
CA ASN A 534 6.23 -21.15 -8.48
C ASN A 534 6.05 -21.08 -10.01
N GLU A 535 4.82 -21.10 -10.45
CA GLU A 535 4.45 -20.89 -11.83
C GLU A 535 3.29 -19.91 -11.91
N ARG A 536 3.45 -18.88 -12.74
CA ARG A 536 2.45 -17.83 -12.99
C ARG A 536 2.18 -17.76 -14.47
N ASN A 537 0.91 -17.90 -14.84
CA ASN A 537 0.39 -17.76 -16.20
C ASN A 537 -0.55 -16.56 -16.24
N GLN A 538 -0.36 -15.71 -17.24
CA GLN A 538 -1.19 -14.53 -17.47
C GLN A 538 -1.69 -14.55 -18.90
N HIS A 539 -2.98 -14.24 -19.11
CA HIS A 539 -3.59 -14.04 -20.41
C HIS A 539 -4.38 -12.73 -20.39
N SER A 540 -4.36 -12.04 -21.51
CA SER A 540 -5.20 -10.87 -21.72
C SER A 540 -5.74 -10.91 -23.15
N ASN A 541 -7.02 -10.64 -23.30
CA ASN A 541 -7.65 -10.38 -24.58
C ASN A 541 -8.38 -9.04 -24.50
N GLN A 542 -8.17 -8.21 -25.49
CA GLN A 542 -8.75 -6.88 -25.59
C GLN A 542 -9.31 -6.69 -26.99
N MET A 543 -10.47 -6.10 -27.07
CA MET A 543 -11.09 -5.64 -28.31
C MET A 543 -11.36 -4.15 -28.17
N ASP A 544 -10.72 -3.35 -29.01
CA ASP A 544 -10.97 -1.92 -29.14
C ASP A 544 -11.80 -1.66 -30.39
N GLY A 545 -13.01 -1.13 -30.22
CA GLY A 545 -13.90 -0.74 -31.28
C GLY A 545 -14.02 0.77 -31.40
N SER A 546 -13.94 1.26 -32.62
CA SER A 546 -14.21 2.67 -32.92
C SER A 546 -15.16 2.79 -34.11
N LEU A 547 -15.79 3.94 -34.25
CA LEU A 547 -16.85 4.19 -35.23
C LEU A 547 -18.04 3.22 -35.02
N ILE A 548 -18.53 3.14 -33.78
CA ILE A 548 -19.74 2.38 -33.44
C ILE A 548 -20.94 3.24 -33.82
N PRO A 549 -21.78 2.76 -34.78
CA PRO A 549 -22.80 3.64 -35.39
C PRO A 549 -24.02 3.89 -34.50
N ASN A 550 -24.20 3.13 -33.43
CA ASN A 550 -25.37 3.22 -32.57
C ASN A 550 -24.99 2.94 -31.10
N ASP A 551 -25.42 3.83 -30.21
CA ASP A 551 -25.11 3.76 -28.78
C ASP A 551 -26.02 2.81 -27.98
N LEU A 552 -27.10 2.25 -28.56
CA LEU A 552 -28.08 1.41 -27.86
C LEU A 552 -27.49 0.16 -27.21
N LEU A 553 -26.51 -0.45 -27.88
CA LEU A 553 -25.83 -1.64 -27.36
C LEU A 553 -24.62 -1.32 -26.47
N GLY A 554 -24.29 -0.03 -26.31
CA GLY A 554 -23.11 0.42 -25.57
C GLY A 554 -21.85 -0.29 -26.08
N VAL A 555 -21.00 -0.76 -25.17
CA VAL A 555 -19.74 -1.46 -25.52
C VAL A 555 -19.95 -2.72 -26.36
N TYR A 556 -21.11 -3.38 -26.28
CA TYR A 556 -21.39 -4.57 -27.09
C TYR A 556 -21.68 -4.26 -28.58
N GLY A 557 -21.89 -2.96 -28.90
CA GLY A 557 -21.94 -2.49 -30.28
C GLY A 557 -20.60 -2.60 -31.03
N ILE A 558 -19.53 -3.06 -30.40
CA ILE A 558 -18.21 -3.34 -31.03
C ILE A 558 -18.34 -4.30 -32.21
N GLU A 559 -19.31 -5.22 -32.22
CA GLU A 559 -19.52 -6.12 -33.34
C GLU A 559 -19.87 -5.42 -34.65
N ALA A 560 -20.51 -4.23 -34.56
CA ALA A 560 -20.90 -3.38 -35.67
C ALA A 560 -19.96 -2.18 -35.88
N ALA A 561 -18.85 -2.12 -35.19
CA ALA A 561 -17.90 -1.04 -35.26
C ALA A 561 -17.21 -0.95 -36.64
N GLY A 562 -17.03 0.25 -37.15
CA GLY A 562 -16.31 0.46 -38.43
C GLY A 562 -14.84 0.04 -38.36
N LYS A 563 -14.26 0.00 -37.15
CA LYS A 563 -12.90 -0.50 -36.94
C LYS A 563 -12.83 -1.27 -35.63
N VAL A 564 -12.31 -2.51 -35.66
CA VAL A 564 -12.06 -3.34 -34.46
C VAL A 564 -10.59 -3.77 -34.46
N ILE A 565 -9.92 -3.52 -33.31
CA ILE A 565 -8.53 -3.93 -33.11
C ILE A 565 -8.48 -4.94 -31.98
N PRO A 566 -8.28 -6.24 -32.27
CA PRO A 566 -8.04 -7.24 -31.25
C PRO A 566 -6.59 -7.20 -30.79
N THR A 567 -6.36 -7.27 -29.49
CA THR A 567 -5.02 -7.42 -28.88
C THR A 567 -5.02 -8.61 -27.95
N LEU A 568 -4.12 -9.57 -28.20
CA LEU A 568 -3.99 -10.78 -27.42
C LEU A 568 -2.59 -10.82 -26.79
N SER A 569 -2.49 -11.18 -25.53
CA SER A 569 -1.22 -11.43 -24.89
C SER A 569 -1.28 -12.64 -23.97
N ALA A 570 -0.18 -13.39 -23.94
CA ALA A 570 0.00 -14.52 -23.05
C ALA A 570 1.44 -14.53 -22.52
N SER A 571 1.60 -14.72 -21.22
CA SER A 571 2.92 -14.84 -20.64
C SER A 571 2.95 -15.90 -19.54
N GLN A 572 4.12 -16.54 -19.42
CA GLN A 572 4.39 -17.53 -18.38
C GLN A 572 5.72 -17.20 -17.69
N ARG A 573 5.71 -17.28 -16.37
CA ARG A 573 6.92 -17.17 -15.55
C ARG A 573 7.03 -18.38 -14.63
N ARG A 574 8.24 -18.92 -14.48
CA ARG A 574 8.58 -19.98 -13.55
C ARG A 574 9.75 -19.57 -12.67
N LEU A 575 9.62 -19.83 -11.38
CA LEU A 575 10.65 -19.59 -10.38
C LEU A 575 10.87 -20.87 -9.57
N VAL A 576 12.11 -21.28 -9.42
CA VAL A 576 12.51 -22.41 -8.57
C VAL A 576 13.52 -21.91 -7.56
N SER A 577 13.31 -22.25 -6.29
CA SER A 577 14.10 -21.71 -5.20
C SER A 577 14.50 -22.77 -4.19
N THR A 578 15.71 -22.69 -3.69
CA THR A 578 16.19 -23.47 -2.55
C THR A 578 16.80 -22.53 -1.53
N ALA A 579 16.33 -22.55 -0.29
CA ALA A 579 16.84 -21.70 0.77
C ALA A 579 17.16 -22.50 2.03
N LEU A 580 18.28 -22.16 2.69
CA LEU A 580 18.67 -22.66 3.98
C LEU A 580 18.87 -21.48 4.93
N ARG A 581 18.27 -21.56 6.12
CA ARG A 581 18.48 -20.62 7.22
C ARG A 581 18.87 -21.41 8.47
N MET A 582 19.91 -21.00 9.14
CA MET A 582 20.36 -21.56 10.40
C MET A 582 20.48 -20.44 11.43
N GLN A 583 20.01 -20.70 12.63
CA GLN A 583 20.04 -19.75 13.74
C GLN A 583 20.59 -20.45 14.96
N TYR A 584 21.39 -19.73 15.69
CA TYR A 584 21.96 -20.16 16.94
C TYR A 584 21.92 -19.03 17.95
N ASP A 585 21.48 -19.33 19.17
CA ASP A 585 21.68 -18.44 20.29
C ASP A 585 22.29 -19.17 21.49
N PHE A 586 23.08 -18.41 22.23
CA PHE A 586 23.69 -18.88 23.47
C PHE A 586 23.16 -18.07 24.65
N ALA A 587 22.46 -18.73 25.55
CA ALA A 587 21.92 -18.17 26.79
C ALA A 587 21.01 -16.96 26.60
N SER A 588 20.38 -16.80 25.42
CA SER A 588 19.61 -15.61 25.00
C SER A 588 20.42 -14.32 25.07
N LYS A 589 21.76 -14.42 24.99
CA LYS A 589 22.70 -13.28 24.99
C LYS A 589 23.27 -13.01 23.61
N TYR A 590 23.81 -14.04 22.96
CA TYR A 590 24.53 -13.94 21.69
C TYR A 590 23.77 -14.70 20.63
N TYR A 591 23.49 -14.04 19.54
CA TYR A 591 22.68 -14.57 18.46
C TYR A 591 23.42 -14.52 17.14
N VAL A 592 23.32 -15.57 16.35
CA VAL A 592 23.85 -15.65 14.99
C VAL A 592 22.79 -16.24 14.08
N THR A 593 22.55 -15.61 12.96
CA THR A 593 21.73 -16.17 11.86
C THR A 593 22.57 -16.18 10.58
N ILE A 594 22.59 -17.30 9.89
CA ILE A 594 23.19 -17.45 8.57
C ILE A 594 22.12 -17.98 7.63
N SER A 595 21.99 -17.38 6.47
CA SER A 595 21.09 -17.85 5.43
C SER A 595 21.73 -17.80 4.06
N GLY A 596 21.32 -18.72 3.22
CA GLY A 596 21.69 -18.75 1.82
C GLY A 596 20.49 -19.18 0.99
N ARG A 597 20.28 -18.53 -0.13
CA ARG A 597 19.21 -18.86 -1.06
C ARG A 597 19.74 -18.90 -2.48
N ARG A 598 19.28 -19.89 -3.23
CA ARG A 598 19.53 -20.04 -4.65
C ARG A 598 18.21 -19.97 -5.40
N ASP A 599 18.07 -18.99 -6.30
CA ASP A 599 16.90 -18.77 -7.14
C ASP A 599 17.22 -18.97 -8.60
N GLY A 600 16.26 -19.57 -9.33
CA GLY A 600 16.35 -19.74 -10.76
C GLY A 600 15.05 -19.28 -11.42
N SER A 601 15.12 -18.25 -12.27
CA SER A 601 13.97 -17.67 -12.97
C SER A 601 14.03 -17.91 -14.47
N SER A 602 12.85 -18.16 -15.06
CA SER A 602 12.71 -18.35 -16.52
C SER A 602 12.90 -17.08 -17.33
N VAL A 603 12.84 -15.90 -16.70
CA VAL A 603 12.90 -14.58 -17.39
C VAL A 603 14.30 -14.23 -17.87
N PHE A 604 15.33 -14.81 -17.25
CA PHE A 604 16.72 -14.53 -17.61
C PHE A 604 17.28 -15.45 -18.71
N GLY A 605 18.34 -15.00 -19.33
CA GLY A 605 19.06 -15.75 -20.34
C GLY A 605 19.58 -17.11 -19.84
N ALA A 606 19.79 -18.05 -20.74
CA ALA A 606 20.05 -19.46 -20.40
C ALA A 606 21.20 -19.69 -19.42
N LYS A 607 22.26 -18.87 -19.49
CA LYS A 607 23.45 -18.99 -18.63
C LYS A 607 23.31 -18.28 -17.29
N ASN A 608 22.36 -17.38 -17.12
CA ASN A 608 22.23 -16.48 -15.96
C ASN A 608 20.90 -16.66 -15.21
N LYS A 609 20.18 -17.77 -15.46
CA LYS A 609 18.91 -18.06 -14.78
C LYS A 609 19.05 -18.19 -13.27
N TRP A 610 20.21 -18.66 -12.79
CA TRP A 610 20.45 -18.96 -11.40
C TRP A 610 21.34 -17.92 -10.73
N ALA A 611 20.95 -17.51 -9.51
CA ALA A 611 21.75 -16.68 -8.62
C ALA A 611 21.72 -17.18 -7.18
N VAL A 612 22.73 -16.80 -6.39
CA VAL A 612 22.85 -17.16 -4.98
C VAL A 612 22.93 -15.90 -4.14
N PHE A 613 22.13 -15.86 -3.08
CA PHE A 613 21.97 -14.72 -2.19
C PHE A 613 22.30 -15.11 -0.74
N PRO A 614 23.52 -14.83 -0.26
CA PRO A 614 23.89 -15.06 1.13
C PRO A 614 23.48 -13.90 2.03
N ALA A 615 23.19 -14.21 3.30
CA ALA A 615 22.98 -13.20 4.33
C ALA A 615 23.37 -13.74 5.71
N MET A 616 23.81 -12.81 6.57
CA MET A 616 24.21 -13.07 7.95
C MET A 616 23.68 -11.96 8.87
N ALA A 617 23.28 -12.33 10.08
CA ALA A 617 22.95 -11.37 11.12
C ALA A 617 23.58 -11.80 12.46
N LEU A 618 23.95 -10.81 13.25
CA LEU A 618 24.53 -10.94 14.60
C LEU A 618 23.70 -10.10 15.56
N GLY A 619 23.52 -10.62 16.76
CA GLY A 619 22.84 -9.92 17.85
C GLY A 619 23.53 -10.15 19.18
N TRP A 620 23.59 -9.08 19.97
CA TRP A 620 24.07 -9.14 21.34
C TRP A 620 23.06 -8.45 22.26
N ASN A 621 22.48 -9.24 23.15
CA ASN A 621 21.60 -8.76 24.20
C ASN A 621 22.47 -8.28 25.39
N VAL A 622 22.91 -7.04 25.32
CA VAL A 622 23.82 -6.42 26.29
C VAL A 622 23.20 -6.38 27.69
N TYR A 623 21.87 -6.18 27.76
CA TYR A 623 21.15 -6.11 29.03
C TYR A 623 21.25 -7.41 29.85
N GLN A 624 21.40 -8.57 29.20
CA GLN A 624 21.55 -9.86 29.86
C GLN A 624 22.94 -10.09 30.48
N GLU A 625 23.89 -9.17 30.28
CA GLU A 625 25.22 -9.27 30.85
C GLU A 625 25.24 -8.86 32.32
N GLU A 626 26.09 -9.52 33.11
CA GLU A 626 26.19 -9.27 34.55
C GLU A 626 26.54 -7.81 34.89
N PHE A 627 27.37 -7.15 34.07
CA PHE A 627 27.77 -5.75 34.30
C PHE A 627 26.61 -4.76 34.06
N MET A 628 25.52 -5.17 33.38
CA MET A 628 24.33 -4.33 33.13
C MET A 628 23.26 -4.47 34.21
N GLN A 629 23.33 -5.48 35.09
CA GLN A 629 22.31 -5.74 36.11
C GLN A 629 22.16 -4.61 37.14
N ASN A 630 23.18 -3.78 37.30
CA ASN A 630 23.16 -2.63 38.21
C ASN A 630 22.42 -1.40 37.66
N PHE A 631 21.99 -1.43 36.39
CA PHE A 631 21.26 -0.34 35.77
C PHE A 631 19.74 -0.58 35.86
N GLU A 632 19.16 -0.34 37.02
CA GLU A 632 17.73 -0.63 37.33
C GLU A 632 16.73 0.07 36.37
N GLN A 633 17.09 1.22 35.81
CA GLN A 633 16.23 1.97 34.89
C GLN A 633 16.24 1.40 33.48
N LEU A 634 17.30 0.70 33.07
CA LEU A 634 17.41 0.06 31.76
C LEU A 634 16.78 -1.31 31.83
N THR A 635 15.86 -1.62 30.94
CA THR A 635 15.12 -2.90 30.91
C THR A 635 15.48 -3.75 29.72
N ASN A 636 15.96 -3.13 28.65
CA ASN A 636 16.41 -3.81 27.44
C ASN A 636 17.52 -2.99 26.78
N LEU A 637 18.57 -3.65 26.32
CA LEU A 637 19.57 -3.09 25.43
C LEU A 637 20.10 -4.20 24.54
N LYS A 638 19.79 -4.11 23.26
CA LYS A 638 20.21 -5.11 22.25
C LYS A 638 20.87 -4.41 21.07
N LEU A 639 22.05 -4.87 20.69
CA LEU A 639 22.77 -4.44 19.49
C LEU A 639 22.53 -5.48 18.39
N ARG A 640 22.21 -5.01 17.19
CA ARG A 640 21.97 -5.86 16.01
C ARG A 640 22.77 -5.38 14.82
N GLY A 641 23.30 -6.31 14.04
CA GLY A 641 23.96 -6.03 12.79
C GLY A 641 23.63 -7.11 11.77
N SER A 642 23.30 -6.73 10.54
CA SER A 642 23.07 -7.67 9.46
C SER A 642 23.75 -7.23 8.18
N TYR A 643 24.22 -8.20 7.39
CA TYR A 643 24.77 -8.00 6.06
C TYR A 643 24.29 -9.10 5.15
N GLY A 644 23.78 -8.75 3.98
CA GLY A 644 23.29 -9.77 3.06
C GLY A 644 22.88 -9.19 1.71
N SER A 645 22.63 -10.09 0.78
CA SER A 645 22.22 -9.77 -0.58
C SER A 645 20.88 -10.41 -0.91
N VAL A 646 20.10 -9.72 -1.71
CA VAL A 646 18.85 -10.20 -2.31
C VAL A 646 18.82 -9.85 -3.79
N GLY A 647 18.20 -10.72 -4.60
CA GLY A 647 18.04 -10.49 -6.02
C GLY A 647 16.75 -9.78 -6.37
N ASN A 648 16.72 -9.17 -7.56
CA ASN A 648 15.51 -8.66 -8.18
C ASN A 648 15.38 -9.22 -9.59
N GLU A 649 14.19 -9.76 -9.92
CA GLU A 649 13.88 -10.30 -11.25
C GLU A 649 13.02 -9.34 -12.09
N ALA A 650 13.23 -8.06 -11.93
CA ALA A 650 12.37 -6.97 -12.42
C ALA A 650 12.34 -6.80 -13.94
N ILE A 651 12.24 -7.89 -14.67
CA ILE A 651 11.96 -7.90 -16.10
C ILE A 651 10.70 -8.69 -16.41
N GLN A 652 10.04 -8.29 -17.50
CA GLN A 652 8.87 -9.01 -17.98
C GLN A 652 9.29 -10.39 -18.53
N PRO A 653 8.41 -11.39 -18.49
CA PRO A 653 8.63 -12.65 -19.21
C PRO A 653 9.04 -12.38 -20.65
N TYR A 654 9.99 -13.17 -21.14
CA TYR A 654 10.57 -13.06 -22.48
C TYR A 654 11.45 -11.84 -22.77
N GLY A 655 11.67 -10.93 -21.79
CA GLY A 655 12.47 -9.72 -21.97
C GLY A 655 13.95 -9.95 -22.30
N SER A 656 14.44 -11.19 -22.19
CA SER A 656 15.81 -11.58 -22.61
C SER A 656 15.91 -12.13 -24.03
N ILE A 657 14.80 -12.29 -24.74
CA ILE A 657 14.74 -12.82 -26.10
C ILE A 657 14.23 -11.78 -27.10
N ALA A 658 14.58 -11.93 -28.36
CA ALA A 658 14.09 -11.03 -29.41
C ALA A 658 12.60 -11.22 -29.65
N SER A 659 11.90 -10.12 -29.86
CA SER A 659 10.53 -10.09 -30.33
C SER A 659 10.48 -9.72 -31.82
N ALA A 660 9.37 -10.06 -32.48
CA ALA A 660 9.05 -9.59 -33.81
C ALA A 660 7.67 -8.94 -33.78
N ASP A 661 7.56 -7.80 -34.42
CA ASP A 661 6.31 -7.07 -34.57
C ASP A 661 5.70 -7.36 -35.93
N GLN A 662 4.39 -7.57 -35.96
CA GLN A 662 3.65 -7.80 -37.19
C GLN A 662 3.40 -6.46 -37.87
N TRP A 663 3.67 -6.41 -39.18
CA TRP A 663 3.41 -5.26 -40.00
C TRP A 663 2.50 -5.64 -41.18
N ASP A 664 1.44 -4.88 -41.40
CA ASP A 664 0.49 -5.11 -42.49
C ASP A 664 0.71 -4.08 -43.60
N TYR A 665 1.03 -4.59 -44.83
CA TYR A 665 1.07 -3.77 -46.01
C TYR A 665 -0.24 -3.88 -46.79
N TYR A 666 -0.84 -2.76 -47.11
CA TYR A 666 -2.03 -2.68 -47.92
C TYR A 666 -1.66 -2.22 -49.35
N THR A 667 -1.69 -3.18 -50.29
CA THR A 667 -1.63 -2.93 -51.69
C THR A 667 -2.98 -3.27 -52.34
N THR A 668 -3.07 -4.12 -53.30
CA THR A 668 -4.30 -4.74 -53.80
C THR A 668 -4.80 -5.85 -52.87
N LYS A 669 -3.94 -6.38 -52.01
CA LYS A 669 -4.24 -7.36 -50.97
C LYS A 669 -3.46 -6.99 -49.70
N LYS A 670 -4.02 -7.35 -48.54
CA LYS A 670 -3.30 -7.27 -47.28
C LYS A 670 -2.15 -8.26 -47.30
N LEU A 671 -0.93 -7.79 -47.16
CA LEU A 671 0.27 -8.58 -46.99
C LEU A 671 0.79 -8.39 -45.57
N THR A 672 0.90 -9.47 -44.82
CA THR A 672 1.45 -9.45 -43.45
C THR A 672 2.92 -9.80 -43.51
N GLY A 673 3.77 -8.94 -42.99
CA GLY A 673 5.19 -9.15 -42.76
C GLY A 673 5.53 -9.07 -41.27
N TYR A 674 6.77 -9.44 -40.95
CA TYR A 674 7.31 -9.30 -39.60
C TYR A 674 8.56 -8.47 -39.64
N THR A 675 8.67 -7.51 -38.71
CA THR A 675 9.85 -6.70 -38.47
C THR A 675 10.47 -7.06 -37.13
N PRO A 676 11.76 -6.82 -36.89
CA PRO A 676 12.31 -6.87 -35.57
C PRO A 676 11.48 -6.00 -34.63
N GLY A 677 11.17 -6.49 -33.43
CA GLY A 677 10.51 -5.68 -32.40
C GLY A 677 11.45 -4.57 -31.90
N ALA A 678 10.90 -3.62 -31.14
CA ALA A 678 11.65 -2.46 -30.68
C ALA A 678 12.87 -2.80 -29.79
N VAL A 679 12.84 -3.96 -29.10
CA VAL A 679 13.85 -4.36 -28.13
C VAL A 679 14.78 -5.44 -28.67
N LEU A 680 16.10 -5.14 -28.70
CA LEU A 680 17.12 -6.11 -29.02
C LEU A 680 17.27 -7.14 -27.89
N SER A 681 17.38 -8.43 -28.24
CA SER A 681 17.58 -9.49 -27.26
C SER A 681 18.94 -9.39 -26.56
N ASN A 682 18.94 -9.67 -25.24
CA ASN A 682 20.17 -9.79 -24.48
C ASN A 682 20.22 -11.13 -23.72
N PRO A 683 20.81 -12.18 -24.28
CA PRO A 683 20.92 -13.47 -23.61
C PRO A 683 21.86 -13.47 -22.39
N LYS A 684 22.59 -12.36 -22.15
CA LYS A 684 23.48 -12.19 -21.01
C LYS A 684 22.78 -11.56 -19.80
N LEU A 685 21.50 -11.18 -19.94
CA LEU A 685 20.75 -10.61 -18.83
C LEU A 685 20.82 -11.50 -17.58
N LYS A 686 21.13 -10.87 -16.45
CA LYS A 686 21.26 -11.48 -15.13
C LYS A 686 20.46 -10.70 -14.07
N TRP A 687 20.49 -11.22 -12.88
CA TRP A 687 19.83 -10.66 -11.71
C TRP A 687 20.41 -9.30 -11.33
N GLU A 688 19.54 -8.36 -11.01
CA GLU A 688 19.87 -7.17 -10.24
C GLU A 688 20.08 -7.58 -8.79
N THR A 689 21.13 -7.09 -8.13
CA THR A 689 21.50 -7.52 -6.78
C THR A 689 21.60 -6.34 -5.82
N SER A 690 20.77 -6.35 -4.79
CA SER A 690 20.80 -5.39 -3.67
C SER A 690 21.53 -5.98 -2.48
N THR A 691 22.56 -5.31 -2.01
CA THR A 691 23.35 -5.69 -0.82
C THR A 691 23.16 -4.65 0.27
N THR A 692 22.72 -5.07 1.45
CA THR A 692 22.39 -4.19 2.58
C THR A 692 23.26 -4.49 3.79
N LEU A 693 23.87 -3.45 4.34
CA LEU A 693 24.41 -3.42 5.71
C LEU A 693 23.40 -2.68 6.60
N ASN A 694 22.97 -3.30 7.68
CA ASN A 694 22.03 -2.74 8.65
C ASN A 694 22.61 -2.84 10.05
N LEU A 695 22.60 -1.73 10.81
CA LEU A 695 23.03 -1.68 12.21
C LEU A 695 21.89 -1.10 13.03
N ALA A 696 21.59 -1.69 14.18
CA ALA A 696 20.47 -1.27 15.01
C ALA A 696 20.78 -1.38 16.51
N VAL A 697 20.14 -0.50 17.27
CA VAL A 697 20.10 -0.50 18.72
C VAL A 697 18.64 -0.54 19.16
N ASP A 698 18.25 -1.60 19.87
CA ASP A 698 16.97 -1.68 20.56
C ASP A 698 17.18 -1.38 22.03
N PHE A 699 16.34 -0.53 22.61
CA PHE A 699 16.43 -0.14 24.01
C PHE A 699 15.06 -0.10 24.69
N GLY A 700 15.08 -0.28 26.00
CA GLY A 700 13.91 -0.16 26.86
C GLY A 700 14.30 0.41 28.21
N PHE A 701 13.52 1.36 28.72
CA PHE A 701 13.70 1.99 30.01
C PHE A 701 12.43 1.87 30.86
N PHE A 702 12.59 1.91 32.19
CA PHE A 702 11.51 2.00 33.17
C PHE A 702 10.50 0.84 33.01
N ASN A 703 10.97 -0.39 33.01
CA ASN A 703 10.15 -1.59 32.74
C ASN A 703 9.46 -1.54 31.37
N ASN A 704 10.22 -1.16 30.32
CA ASN A 704 9.76 -0.97 28.96
C ASN A 704 8.62 0.08 28.80
N ARG A 705 8.47 1.01 29.79
CA ARG A 705 7.55 2.13 29.62
C ARG A 705 8.01 3.10 28.52
N LEU A 706 9.29 3.22 28.31
CA LEU A 706 9.86 3.84 27.12
C LEU A 706 10.69 2.79 26.39
N SER A 707 10.33 2.50 25.16
CA SER A 707 11.07 1.58 24.29
C SER A 707 11.28 2.20 22.92
N GLY A 708 12.33 1.76 22.25
CA GLY A 708 12.60 2.27 20.91
C GLY A 708 13.66 1.48 20.17
N THR A 709 13.77 1.80 18.90
CA THR A 709 14.76 1.26 17.98
C THR A 709 15.35 2.42 17.18
N VAL A 710 16.67 2.45 17.08
CA VAL A 710 17.42 3.30 16.15
C VAL A 710 18.14 2.40 15.18
N GLU A 711 17.86 2.58 13.88
CA GLU A 711 18.46 1.78 12.81
C GLU A 711 19.17 2.68 11.80
N TRP A 712 20.35 2.27 11.39
CA TRP A 712 21.07 2.84 10.25
C TRP A 712 21.30 1.76 9.21
N TYR A 713 21.08 2.11 7.94
CA TYR A 713 21.28 1.18 6.83
C TYR A 713 21.99 1.82 5.65
N ASN A 714 22.66 0.97 4.87
CA ASN A 714 23.28 1.29 3.60
C ASN A 714 23.04 0.13 2.62
N THR A 715 22.23 0.38 1.61
CA THR A 715 21.89 -0.57 0.55
C THR A 715 22.54 -0.11 -0.75
N ARG A 716 23.25 -1.00 -1.43
CA ARG A 716 23.79 -0.82 -2.78
C ARG A 716 23.17 -1.82 -3.71
N THR A 717 22.57 -1.34 -4.79
CA THR A 717 22.01 -2.17 -5.86
C THR A 717 22.89 -2.04 -7.08
N LYS A 718 23.39 -3.17 -7.55
CA LYS A 718 24.28 -3.32 -8.70
C LYS A 718 23.59 -4.07 -9.81
N ASP A 719 24.18 -3.95 -11.03
CA ASP A 719 23.68 -4.65 -12.21
C ASP A 719 22.22 -4.27 -12.49
N LEU A 720 21.90 -2.97 -12.38
CA LEU A 720 20.55 -2.47 -12.61
C LEU A 720 20.03 -2.88 -13.99
N LEU A 721 18.78 -3.32 -14.05
CA LEU A 721 18.10 -3.68 -15.28
C LEU A 721 17.54 -2.42 -15.94
N ILE A 722 18.26 -1.89 -16.91
CA ILE A 722 17.94 -0.61 -17.59
C ILE A 722 17.70 -0.85 -19.07
N ASP A 723 16.74 -0.14 -19.65
CA ASP A 723 16.54 -0.02 -21.07
C ASP A 723 17.51 1.03 -21.62
N ARG A 724 18.56 0.57 -22.29
CA ARG A 724 19.55 1.43 -22.95
C ARG A 724 19.14 1.69 -24.39
N SER A 725 19.04 2.96 -24.76
CA SER A 725 18.81 3.36 -26.15
C SER A 725 20.01 2.95 -27.02
N ILE A 726 19.74 2.41 -28.21
CA ILE A 726 20.74 2.03 -29.20
C ILE A 726 20.40 2.68 -30.53
N SER A 727 21.41 2.77 -31.40
CA SER A 727 21.23 3.39 -32.72
C SER A 727 20.17 2.66 -33.53
N SER A 728 19.20 3.40 -34.07
CA SER A 728 18.15 2.90 -34.96
C SER A 728 18.66 2.20 -36.23
N VAL A 729 19.93 2.41 -36.62
CA VAL A 729 20.60 1.70 -37.72
C VAL A 729 20.62 0.18 -37.45
N THR A 730 20.55 -0.24 -36.17
CA THR A 730 20.48 -1.67 -35.82
C THR A 730 19.13 -2.31 -36.10
N GLY A 731 18.11 -1.54 -36.46
CA GLY A 731 16.72 -1.99 -36.58
C GLY A 731 15.96 -2.09 -35.22
N TYR A 732 16.62 -1.74 -34.12
CA TYR A 732 16.06 -1.77 -32.76
C TYR A 732 16.21 -0.38 -32.12
N SER A 733 15.33 -0.05 -31.15
CA SER A 733 15.41 1.22 -30.41
C SER A 733 16.12 1.09 -29.08
N THR A 734 15.96 -0.06 -28.39
CA THR A 734 16.51 -0.29 -27.07
C THR A 734 17.07 -1.69 -26.88
N ILE A 735 17.93 -1.84 -25.89
CA ILE A 735 18.40 -3.12 -25.36
C ILE A 735 18.28 -3.10 -23.84
N LYS A 736 17.74 -4.17 -23.24
CA LYS A 736 17.82 -4.35 -21.78
C LYS A 736 19.23 -4.81 -21.42
N ASP A 737 19.85 -4.11 -20.48
CA ASP A 737 21.20 -4.42 -20.05
C ASP A 737 21.34 -4.30 -18.53
N ASN A 738 22.34 -5.00 -17.95
CA ASN A 738 22.67 -4.92 -16.54
C ASN A 738 23.76 -3.89 -16.33
N ILE A 739 23.37 -2.64 -16.09
CA ILE A 739 24.30 -1.52 -16.01
C ILE A 739 23.91 -0.63 -14.84
N GLY A 740 24.91 0.00 -14.25
CA GLY A 740 24.70 0.99 -13.24
C GLY A 740 24.66 0.43 -11.81
N GLU A 741 24.80 1.35 -10.88
CA GLU A 741 24.75 1.12 -9.43
C GLU A 741 24.06 2.31 -8.75
N ILE A 742 23.14 2.02 -7.83
CA ILE A 742 22.51 3.02 -6.95
C ILE A 742 22.73 2.68 -5.49
N GLN A 743 22.67 3.70 -4.66
CA GLN A 743 22.81 3.59 -3.21
C GLN A 743 21.63 4.23 -2.50
N ASN A 744 21.10 3.56 -1.49
CA ASN A 744 20.17 4.11 -0.50
C ASN A 744 20.82 4.03 0.88
N ARG A 745 20.90 5.14 1.60
CA ARG A 745 21.42 5.23 2.96
C ARG A 745 20.48 6.01 3.84
N GLY A 746 20.15 5.48 5.02
CA GLY A 746 19.17 6.12 5.88
C GLY A 746 19.32 5.87 7.35
N LEU A 747 18.59 6.67 8.11
CA LEU A 747 18.39 6.58 9.54
C LEU A 747 16.90 6.46 9.84
N GLU A 748 16.56 5.48 10.66
CA GLU A 748 15.19 5.19 11.12
C GLU A 748 15.16 5.22 12.64
N ILE A 749 14.15 5.89 13.21
CA ILE A 749 13.93 5.95 14.65
C ILE A 749 12.46 5.61 14.91
N GLN A 750 12.22 4.69 15.81
CA GLN A 750 10.89 4.37 16.31
C GLN A 750 10.91 4.42 17.83
N LEU A 751 9.99 5.17 18.42
CA LEU A 751 9.82 5.31 19.85
C LEU A 751 8.40 4.96 20.26
N GLU A 752 8.25 4.23 21.35
CA GLU A 752 6.97 3.94 21.98
C GLU A 752 7.08 4.22 23.48
N GLY A 753 6.12 4.96 24.01
CA GLY A 753 6.06 5.34 25.41
C GLY A 753 4.71 5.04 26.04
N VAL A 754 4.71 4.34 27.17
CA VAL A 754 3.55 4.17 28.04
C VAL A 754 3.66 5.22 29.16
N VAL A 755 3.01 6.38 28.96
CA VAL A 755 3.11 7.53 29.85
C VAL A 755 2.40 7.26 31.17
N VAL A 756 1.15 6.75 31.07
CA VAL A 756 0.34 6.37 32.22
C VAL A 756 -0.24 4.99 31.97
N LYS A 757 -0.14 4.11 32.96
CA LYS A 757 -0.85 2.82 32.97
C LYS A 757 -1.39 2.61 34.39
N SER A 758 -2.70 2.70 34.53
CA SER A 758 -3.43 2.47 35.77
C SER A 758 -4.75 1.76 35.46
N GLN A 759 -5.54 1.45 36.46
CA GLN A 759 -6.81 0.80 36.26
C GLN A 759 -7.77 1.61 35.37
N ASP A 760 -7.84 2.92 35.59
CA ASP A 760 -8.70 3.83 34.83
C ASP A 760 -8.04 4.42 33.57
N TRP A 761 -6.74 4.65 33.58
CA TRP A 761 -6.02 5.33 32.54
C TRP A 761 -4.97 4.45 31.87
N ASP A 762 -4.96 4.46 30.52
CA ASP A 762 -3.88 3.92 29.69
C ASP A 762 -3.55 4.97 28.63
N VAL A 763 -2.35 5.56 28.72
CA VAL A 763 -1.87 6.62 27.81
C VAL A 763 -0.60 6.14 27.14
N GLN A 764 -0.66 5.97 25.83
CA GLN A 764 0.46 5.52 25.00
C GLN A 764 0.75 6.55 23.91
N LEU A 765 2.03 6.80 23.68
CA LEU A 765 2.53 7.68 22.63
C LEU A 765 3.49 6.91 21.75
N GLY A 766 3.44 7.17 20.47
CA GLY A 766 4.36 6.60 19.47
C GLY A 766 4.90 7.69 18.57
N MET A 767 6.15 7.53 18.12
CA MET A 767 6.78 8.42 17.16
C MET A 767 7.61 7.59 16.18
N THR A 768 7.55 7.96 14.91
CA THR A 768 8.46 7.44 13.88
C THR A 768 9.16 8.58 13.17
N PHE A 769 10.40 8.34 12.80
CA PHE A 769 11.19 9.24 11.98
C PHE A 769 12.00 8.41 10.99
N ALA A 770 12.02 8.82 9.71
CA ALA A 770 12.83 8.18 8.69
C ALA A 770 13.43 9.20 7.73
N ARG A 771 14.70 9.04 7.47
CA ARG A 771 15.45 9.82 6.48
C ARG A 771 16.19 8.89 5.55
N ASN A 772 15.90 8.95 4.25
CA ASN A 772 16.60 8.21 3.21
C ASN A 772 17.34 9.16 2.26
N ARG A 773 18.52 8.76 1.79
CA ARG A 773 19.29 9.41 0.76
C ARG A 773 19.55 8.44 -0.37
N ASN A 774 18.95 8.69 -1.54
CA ASN A 774 19.19 7.95 -2.76
C ASN A 774 20.30 8.63 -3.57
N LYS A 775 21.14 7.84 -4.24
CA LYS A 775 22.25 8.35 -5.05
C LYS A 775 22.59 7.37 -6.17
N ILE A 776 22.72 7.88 -7.39
CA ILE A 776 23.31 7.17 -8.52
C ILE A 776 24.83 7.13 -8.32
N ILE A 777 25.43 5.93 -8.37
CA ILE A 777 26.88 5.73 -8.20
C ILE A 777 27.55 5.49 -9.55
N LYS A 778 26.88 4.71 -10.42
CA LYS A 778 27.36 4.37 -11.76
C LYS A 778 26.20 4.30 -12.74
N LEU A 779 26.48 4.59 -14.02
CA LEU A 779 25.56 4.45 -15.14
C LEU A 779 26.21 3.63 -16.26
N PHE A 780 26.48 4.25 -17.40
CA PHE A 780 26.92 3.57 -18.62
C PHE A 780 28.46 3.52 -18.79
N GLY A 781 29.21 4.01 -17.83
CA GLY A 781 30.67 4.12 -17.88
C GLY A 781 31.14 5.47 -18.40
N ASP A 782 32.42 5.54 -18.69
CA ASP A 782 33.08 6.67 -19.33
C ASP A 782 32.86 6.57 -20.83
N LEU A 783 31.98 7.38 -21.39
CA LEU A 783 31.58 7.37 -22.80
C LEU A 783 32.43 8.35 -23.65
N ASP A 784 32.95 9.41 -22.99
CA ASP A 784 33.73 10.45 -23.65
C ASP A 784 35.25 10.27 -23.47
N GLY A 785 35.70 9.37 -22.61
CA GLY A 785 37.11 9.01 -22.40
C GLY A 785 37.87 9.92 -21.43
N ASP A 786 37.18 10.70 -20.58
CA ASP A 786 37.77 11.60 -19.59
C ASP A 786 38.21 10.91 -18.30
N GLY A 787 37.93 9.62 -18.16
CA GLY A 787 38.23 8.78 -16.99
C GLY A 787 37.22 8.84 -15.87
N LYS A 788 36.04 9.46 -16.10
CA LYS A 788 34.92 9.53 -15.17
C LYS A 788 33.68 8.81 -15.68
N GLU A 789 32.74 8.53 -14.79
CA GLU A 789 31.43 8.03 -15.17
C GLU A 789 30.57 9.18 -15.70
N ASP A 790 29.95 8.99 -16.85
CA ASP A 790 29.12 9.99 -17.51
C ASP A 790 27.70 10.04 -16.98
N ASP A 791 27.13 11.25 -16.95
CA ASP A 791 25.72 11.48 -16.75
C ASP A 791 24.88 11.00 -17.95
N TYR A 792 23.58 10.76 -17.71
CA TYR A 792 22.65 10.44 -18.78
C TYR A 792 21.45 11.40 -18.78
N PRO A 793 21.63 12.62 -19.33
CA PRO A 793 20.66 13.71 -19.24
C PRO A 793 19.30 13.40 -19.87
N ILE A 794 19.26 12.52 -20.90
CA ILE A 794 18.03 12.13 -21.60
C ILE A 794 16.96 11.59 -20.62
N ASN A 795 17.41 10.90 -19.56
CA ASN A 795 16.54 10.36 -18.53
C ASN A 795 16.60 11.14 -17.21
N ASN A 796 17.26 12.30 -17.17
CA ASN A 796 17.57 13.06 -15.96
C ASN A 796 18.33 12.23 -14.92
N TRP A 797 19.27 11.39 -15.35
CA TRP A 797 20.16 10.62 -14.48
C TRP A 797 21.54 11.24 -14.40
N TYR A 798 21.90 11.70 -13.19
CA TYR A 798 23.16 12.41 -12.92
C TYR A 798 23.94 11.68 -11.85
N ILE A 799 25.22 11.44 -12.07
CA ILE A 799 26.10 10.77 -11.11
C ILE A 799 26.16 11.61 -9.82
N GLY A 800 25.99 10.93 -8.71
CA GLY A 800 25.99 11.60 -7.41
C GLY A 800 24.65 12.16 -6.97
N GLN A 801 23.66 12.22 -7.85
CA GLN A 801 22.31 12.72 -7.57
C GLN A 801 21.30 11.57 -7.34
N PRO A 802 20.15 11.85 -6.74
CA PRO A 802 19.04 10.90 -6.70
C PRO A 802 18.53 10.55 -8.11
N ILE A 803 17.89 9.39 -8.24
CA ILE A 803 17.33 8.94 -9.53
C ILE A 803 16.13 9.77 -10.01
N ASN A 804 15.53 10.57 -9.15
CA ASN A 804 14.36 11.39 -9.46
C ASN A 804 14.70 12.87 -9.22
N VAL A 805 15.37 13.46 -10.17
CA VAL A 805 15.69 14.90 -10.20
C VAL A 805 15.13 15.53 -11.46
N SER A 806 14.93 16.83 -11.41
CA SER A 806 14.62 17.65 -12.59
C SER A 806 15.72 18.69 -12.76
N LYS A 807 16.17 18.90 -13.98
CA LYS A 807 17.12 19.94 -14.34
C LYS A 807 16.32 21.17 -14.81
N ILE A 808 16.38 22.26 -14.07
CA ILE A 808 15.55 23.45 -14.26
C ILE A 808 16.38 24.70 -14.06
N TYR A 809 15.97 25.82 -14.67
CA TYR A 809 16.54 27.11 -14.38
C TYR A 809 16.17 27.60 -12.97
N GLU A 810 17.04 28.34 -12.34
CA GLU A 810 16.77 29.07 -11.12
C GLU A 810 16.11 30.40 -11.46
N VAL A 811 14.96 30.70 -10.85
CA VAL A 811 14.20 31.93 -11.11
C VAL A 811 14.66 33.00 -10.15
N ALA A 812 15.14 34.14 -10.66
CA ALA A 812 15.53 35.32 -9.92
C ALA A 812 14.33 36.19 -9.50
N GLY A 813 13.24 36.12 -10.24
CA GLY A 813 12.05 36.92 -10.06
C GLY A 813 11.33 37.22 -11.38
N ILE A 814 10.74 38.39 -11.47
CA ILE A 814 10.07 38.90 -12.66
C ILE A 814 10.76 40.17 -13.09
N TRP A 815 11.05 40.33 -14.38
CA TRP A 815 11.63 41.54 -14.93
C TRP A 815 10.70 42.74 -14.63
N GLN A 816 11.27 43.84 -14.10
CA GLN A 816 10.54 45.06 -13.73
C GLN A 816 10.67 46.13 -14.81
N GLU A 817 9.82 47.18 -14.78
CA GLU A 817 9.87 48.27 -15.72
C GLU A 817 11.15 49.09 -15.58
N ASP A 818 11.67 49.25 -14.38
CA ASP A 818 12.92 49.98 -14.09
C ASP A 818 14.19 49.22 -14.52
N GLU A 819 14.06 47.93 -14.84
CA GLU A 819 15.14 47.08 -15.34
C GLU A 819 15.20 47.00 -16.90
N ILE A 820 14.34 47.70 -17.61
CA ILE A 820 14.20 47.59 -19.09
C ILE A 820 15.52 47.82 -19.83
N ASP A 821 16.36 48.73 -19.33
CA ASP A 821 17.68 49.03 -19.88
C ASP A 821 18.74 47.95 -19.65
N GLU A 822 18.51 47.06 -18.70
CA GLU A 822 19.38 45.92 -18.41
C GLU A 822 19.11 44.73 -19.31
N ILE A 823 17.86 44.55 -19.75
CA ILE A 823 17.39 43.39 -20.52
C ILE A 823 18.22 43.12 -21.78
N PRO A 824 18.59 44.11 -22.64
CA PRO A 824 19.35 43.84 -23.85
C PRO A 824 20.75 43.32 -23.62
N ASN A 825 21.31 43.58 -22.42
CA ASN A 825 22.64 43.14 -22.02
C ASN A 825 22.63 41.91 -21.10
N SER A 826 21.45 41.35 -20.82
CA SER A 826 21.26 40.17 -20.00
C SER A 826 21.33 38.88 -20.82
N ALA A 827 21.34 37.73 -20.14
CA ALA A 827 21.19 36.42 -20.78
C ALA A 827 19.81 36.20 -21.42
N GLN A 828 18.87 37.14 -21.24
CA GLN A 828 17.50 37.13 -21.81
C GLN A 828 17.21 38.40 -22.65
N PRO A 829 17.95 38.69 -23.74
CA PRO A 829 17.90 40.00 -24.43
C PRO A 829 16.54 40.30 -25.11
N ASN A 830 15.68 39.32 -25.23
CA ASN A 830 14.34 39.46 -25.82
C ASN A 830 13.22 39.50 -24.78
N ALA A 831 13.55 39.45 -23.48
CA ALA A 831 12.56 39.53 -22.42
C ALA A 831 11.90 40.92 -22.37
N GLN A 832 10.78 41.03 -21.72
CA GLN A 832 10.05 42.22 -21.47
C GLN A 832 9.71 42.35 -19.98
N PRO A 833 9.43 43.56 -19.49
CA PRO A 833 8.88 43.70 -18.14
C PRO A 833 7.67 42.80 -17.94
N GLY A 834 7.64 42.07 -16.80
CA GLY A 834 6.66 41.06 -16.52
C GLY A 834 7.00 39.65 -16.96
N ASP A 835 8.10 39.42 -17.68
CA ASP A 835 8.60 38.06 -18.00
C ASP A 835 9.41 37.49 -16.85
N ILE A 836 9.55 36.16 -16.81
CA ILE A 836 10.35 35.48 -15.79
C ILE A 836 11.83 35.85 -15.96
N LYS A 837 12.46 36.32 -14.88
CA LYS A 837 13.89 36.62 -14.81
C LYS A 837 14.63 35.38 -14.32
N ILE A 838 15.53 34.84 -15.17
CA ILE A 838 16.28 33.62 -14.92
C ILE A 838 17.69 34.00 -14.49
N VAL A 839 18.25 33.21 -13.57
CA VAL A 839 19.65 33.36 -13.11
C VAL A 839 20.58 32.78 -14.15
N ASP A 840 21.45 33.62 -14.72
CA ASP A 840 22.64 33.21 -15.47
C ASP A 840 23.70 32.78 -14.43
N ARG A 841 23.87 31.47 -14.25
CA ARG A 841 24.77 30.93 -13.21
C ARG A 841 26.23 30.90 -13.66
N THR A 842 26.43 30.74 -14.96
CA THR A 842 27.78 30.76 -15.55
C THR A 842 28.30 32.17 -15.74
N GLY A 843 27.41 33.17 -15.84
CA GLY A 843 27.76 34.58 -16.06
C GLY A 843 28.30 34.85 -17.47
N ASP A 844 28.01 34.00 -18.44
CA ASP A 844 28.52 34.12 -19.81
C ASP A 844 27.57 34.88 -20.75
N GLY A 845 26.41 35.35 -20.20
CA GLY A 845 25.41 36.12 -20.94
C GLY A 845 24.53 35.27 -21.85
N LYS A 846 24.44 33.98 -21.61
CA LYS A 846 23.56 33.03 -22.30
C LYS A 846 22.81 32.16 -21.31
N LEU A 847 21.65 31.66 -21.70
CA LEU A 847 20.96 30.64 -20.95
C LEU A 847 21.08 29.31 -21.67
N ASP A 848 21.78 28.37 -21.04
CA ASP A 848 21.92 27.01 -21.53
C ASP A 848 21.80 25.95 -20.43
N ASP A 849 22.24 24.74 -20.72
CA ASP A 849 22.10 23.63 -19.78
C ASP A 849 22.99 23.76 -18.54
N ASP A 850 24.07 24.58 -18.60
CA ASP A 850 25.01 24.77 -17.50
C ASP A 850 24.46 25.74 -16.43
N ASP A 851 23.44 26.55 -16.79
CA ASP A 851 22.75 27.45 -15.86
C ASP A 851 21.67 26.76 -15.04
N LYS A 852 21.30 25.53 -15.39
CA LYS A 852 20.24 24.80 -14.72
C LYS A 852 20.72 24.13 -13.44
N ILE A 853 19.85 24.11 -12.43
CA ILE A 853 20.06 23.41 -11.18
C ILE A 853 19.31 22.08 -11.16
N LEU A 854 19.80 21.13 -10.37
CA LEU A 854 19.16 19.84 -10.14
C LEU A 854 18.31 19.89 -8.88
N VAL A 855 17.01 19.71 -9.04
CA VAL A 855 16.04 19.72 -7.94
C VAL A 855 15.52 18.31 -7.69
N SER A 856 15.72 17.81 -6.47
CA SER A 856 15.28 16.47 -6.08
C SER A 856 13.79 16.46 -5.75
N GLN A 857 13.10 15.41 -6.21
CA GLN A 857 11.69 15.12 -5.88
C GLN A 857 11.55 14.14 -4.70
N PHE A 858 12.65 13.73 -4.05
CA PHE A 858 12.59 12.89 -2.86
C PHE A 858 12.45 13.74 -1.59
N PRO A 859 11.64 13.30 -0.63
CA PRO A 859 11.54 13.99 0.66
C PRO A 859 12.87 13.94 1.41
N LYS A 860 13.16 14.99 2.15
CA LYS A 860 14.32 15.04 3.07
C LYS A 860 14.14 14.12 4.26
N TRP A 861 12.92 14.00 4.78
CA TRP A 861 12.52 13.09 5.85
C TRP A 861 11.00 12.93 5.91
N ASN A 862 10.53 11.87 6.57
CA ASN A 862 9.13 11.69 6.94
C ASN A 862 9.04 11.22 8.40
N GLY A 863 7.88 11.41 9.00
CA GLY A 863 7.66 11.01 10.38
C GLY A 863 6.19 10.96 10.75
N SER A 864 5.91 10.42 11.93
CA SER A 864 4.58 10.37 12.50
C SER A 864 4.60 10.57 14.00
N PHE A 865 3.48 11.04 14.52
CA PHE A 865 3.17 11.04 15.94
C PHE A 865 1.81 10.38 16.15
N ASN A 866 1.75 9.44 17.08
CA ASN A 866 0.56 8.68 17.39
C ASN A 866 0.27 8.78 18.88
N ALA A 867 -0.97 9.03 19.25
CA ALA A 867 -1.42 9.05 20.63
C ALA A 867 -2.63 8.13 20.81
N SER A 868 -2.64 7.36 21.90
CA SER A 868 -3.78 6.55 22.31
C SER A 868 -4.02 6.76 23.79
N VAL A 869 -5.25 7.10 24.12
CA VAL A 869 -5.68 7.39 25.50
C VAL A 869 -6.92 6.56 25.78
N ARG A 870 -6.90 5.78 26.83
CA ARG A 870 -8.09 5.13 27.37
C ARG A 870 -8.35 5.62 28.77
N TYR A 871 -9.56 6.06 29.00
CA TYR A 871 -10.07 6.40 30.34
C TYR A 871 -11.33 5.59 30.61
N LYS A 872 -11.22 4.61 31.49
CA LYS A 872 -12.32 3.65 31.75
C LYS A 872 -12.84 3.05 30.45
N ASN A 873 -14.07 3.37 30.09
CA ASN A 873 -14.78 2.82 28.94
C ASN A 873 -14.66 3.71 27.68
N VAL A 874 -14.02 4.87 27.79
CA VAL A 874 -13.78 5.79 26.67
C VAL A 874 -12.38 5.56 26.12
N ASP A 875 -12.25 5.43 24.83
CA ASP A 875 -10.96 5.42 24.13
C ASP A 875 -10.87 6.57 23.12
N PHE A 876 -9.69 7.14 23.04
CA PHE A 876 -9.32 8.18 22.11
C PHE A 876 -8.03 7.78 21.39
N SER A 877 -7.95 8.00 20.08
CA SER A 877 -6.70 7.87 19.33
C SER A 877 -6.55 8.99 18.31
N MET A 878 -5.30 9.40 18.07
CA MET A 878 -4.93 10.45 17.13
C MET A 878 -3.66 10.06 16.39
N ASP A 879 -3.65 10.28 15.08
CA ASP A 879 -2.51 10.02 14.20
C ASP A 879 -2.18 11.26 13.38
N ILE A 880 -0.91 11.72 13.49
CA ILE A 880 -0.36 12.81 12.70
C ILE A 880 0.75 12.22 11.83
N TYR A 881 0.78 12.59 10.56
CA TYR A 881 1.80 12.17 9.60
C TYR A 881 2.39 13.37 8.87
N THR A 882 3.68 13.35 8.59
CA THR A 882 4.37 14.45 7.92
C THR A 882 5.40 13.95 6.91
N VAL A 883 5.50 14.67 5.80
CA VAL A 883 6.56 14.51 4.79
C VAL A 883 7.16 15.88 4.54
N GLN A 884 8.49 16.00 4.62
CA GLN A 884 9.16 17.28 4.60
C GLN A 884 10.29 17.37 3.58
N GLY A 885 10.43 18.54 2.96
CA GLY A 885 11.46 18.86 1.99
C GLY A 885 11.32 18.10 0.68
N ILE A 886 10.10 17.99 0.17
CA ILE A 886 9.78 17.43 -1.13
C ILE A 886 9.34 18.52 -2.09
N THR A 887 9.91 18.55 -3.29
CA THR A 887 9.49 19.47 -4.36
C THR A 887 8.72 18.72 -5.42
N LYS A 888 7.58 19.28 -5.86
CA LYS A 888 6.75 18.72 -6.93
C LYS A 888 6.49 19.72 -8.03
N TYR A 889 6.30 19.22 -9.23
CA TYR A 889 5.81 19.98 -10.37
C TYR A 889 4.29 20.12 -10.29
N ASN A 890 3.80 21.33 -10.52
CA ASN A 890 2.37 21.61 -10.57
C ASN A 890 1.95 21.99 -12.00
N PRO A 891 1.28 21.08 -12.73
CA PRO A 891 0.87 21.36 -14.11
C PRO A 891 -0.16 22.48 -14.23
N PHE A 892 -0.93 22.77 -13.17
CA PHE A 892 -1.87 23.89 -13.18
C PHE A 892 -1.20 25.26 -13.18
N LEU A 893 0.07 25.33 -12.79
CA LEU A 893 0.85 26.57 -12.85
C LEU A 893 1.67 26.71 -14.14
N ALA A 894 1.73 25.67 -14.97
CA ALA A 894 2.48 25.66 -16.22
C ALA A 894 1.66 25.08 -17.38
N ASP A 895 1.55 23.74 -17.48
CA ASP A 895 1.00 23.08 -18.67
C ASP A 895 -0.46 23.45 -18.95
N TYR A 896 -1.28 23.58 -17.91
CA TYR A 896 -2.71 23.89 -18.05
C TYR A 896 -2.98 25.38 -18.04
N ASN A 897 -2.08 26.18 -17.49
CA ASN A 897 -2.18 27.64 -17.51
C ASN A 897 -1.39 28.26 -18.67
N TYR A 898 -0.59 27.47 -19.40
CA TYR A 898 0.29 27.94 -20.49
C TYR A 898 1.08 29.20 -20.14
N GLY A 899 1.48 29.34 -18.86
CA GLY A 899 2.20 30.51 -18.40
C GLY A 899 1.40 31.82 -18.43
N GLY A 900 0.12 31.74 -18.18
CA GLY A 900 -0.76 32.85 -18.38
C GLY A 900 -1.19 33.01 -19.84
N ASN A 901 -0.85 32.03 -20.72
CA ASN A 901 -1.40 32.02 -22.09
C ASN A 901 -2.91 31.85 -22.02
N MET A 902 -3.54 32.96 -21.90
CA MET A 902 -4.96 33.06 -22.05
C MET A 902 -5.25 33.11 -23.54
N ARG A 903 -5.10 32.01 -24.27
CA ARG A 903 -5.85 31.84 -25.52
C ARG A 903 -7.36 31.95 -25.26
N ALA A 904 -7.63 32.74 -24.25
CA ALA A 904 -8.92 33.30 -23.91
C ALA A 904 -9.99 32.25 -23.45
N VAL A 905 -9.65 30.99 -23.19
CA VAL A 905 -10.67 29.95 -23.01
C VAL A 905 -10.63 29.32 -21.64
N PHE A 906 -9.47 29.37 -20.94
CA PHE A 906 -9.29 28.60 -19.73
C PHE A 906 -9.11 29.47 -18.48
N ASN A 907 -9.78 29.08 -17.42
CA ASN A 907 -9.49 29.53 -16.06
C ASN A 907 -8.19 28.89 -15.56
N GLY A 908 -7.77 29.15 -14.35
CA GLY A 908 -6.58 28.55 -13.74
C GLY A 908 -6.54 28.76 -12.24
N VAL A 909 -5.52 28.16 -11.64
CA VAL A 909 -5.18 28.44 -10.24
C VAL A 909 -4.80 29.91 -10.11
N LYS A 910 -5.39 30.58 -9.12
CA LYS A 910 -5.14 31.99 -8.85
C LYS A 910 -3.70 32.21 -8.44
N VAL A 911 -3.02 33.10 -9.14
CA VAL A 911 -1.64 33.50 -8.89
C VAL A 911 -1.53 35.03 -8.78
N ASN A 912 -0.51 35.48 -8.04
CA ASN A 912 -0.20 36.90 -7.96
C ASN A 912 0.67 37.29 -9.18
N TYR A 913 0.02 37.53 -10.33
CA TYR A 913 0.71 37.89 -11.57
C TYR A 913 1.18 39.35 -11.59
N TRP A 914 2.23 39.58 -12.33
CA TRP A 914 2.81 40.89 -12.50
C TRP A 914 1.95 41.75 -13.48
N THR A 915 1.76 43.02 -13.13
CA THR A 915 1.32 44.09 -14.02
C THR A 915 2.09 45.35 -13.64
N PRO A 916 2.13 46.42 -14.49
CA PRO A 916 2.73 47.71 -14.09
C PRO A 916 2.14 48.28 -12.79
N GLU A 917 0.87 48.02 -12.52
CA GLU A 917 0.18 48.41 -11.28
C GLU A 917 0.39 47.45 -10.11
N ASN A 918 0.87 46.25 -10.41
CA ASN A 918 1.25 45.21 -9.41
C ASN A 918 2.69 44.70 -9.63
N PRO A 919 3.71 45.53 -9.43
CA PRO A 919 5.11 45.16 -9.66
C PRO A 919 5.61 44.09 -8.64
N THR A 920 4.87 43.86 -7.57
CA THR A 920 5.19 42.83 -6.56
C THR A 920 4.66 41.43 -6.94
N GLY A 921 4.05 41.32 -8.12
CA GLY A 921 3.64 40.02 -8.66
C GLY A 921 4.83 39.05 -8.77
N ASN A 922 4.63 37.81 -8.30
CA ASN A 922 5.67 36.77 -8.32
C ASN A 922 5.45 35.73 -9.42
N PHE A 923 4.43 35.92 -10.25
CA PHE A 923 4.17 35.18 -11.47
C PHE A 923 4.26 36.15 -12.68
N PRO A 924 4.60 35.61 -13.87
CA PRO A 924 4.73 36.46 -15.06
C PRO A 924 3.42 37.15 -15.43
N ARG A 925 3.54 38.19 -16.23
CA ARG A 925 2.40 38.88 -16.81
C ARG A 925 1.50 37.91 -17.59
N PRO A 926 0.18 38.06 -17.52
CA PRO A 926 -0.73 37.31 -18.38
C PRO A 926 -0.45 37.66 -19.86
N THR A 927 -0.47 36.65 -20.74
CA THR A 927 -0.22 36.84 -22.17
C THR A 927 -0.92 35.76 -22.98
N THR A 928 -1.32 36.09 -24.23
CA THR A 928 -1.93 35.14 -25.16
C THR A 928 -0.87 34.23 -25.83
N ASN A 929 0.43 34.53 -25.69
CA ASN A 929 1.55 33.78 -26.33
C ASN A 929 2.24 32.81 -25.41
N GLY A 930 1.88 32.76 -24.14
CA GLY A 930 2.56 31.96 -23.13
C GLY A 930 3.89 32.55 -22.65
N ALA A 931 4.23 32.37 -21.40
CA ALA A 931 5.51 32.77 -20.82
C ALA A 931 6.55 31.67 -20.98
N LEU A 932 7.81 32.05 -21.19
CA LEU A 932 8.93 31.13 -21.23
C LEU A 932 9.25 30.60 -19.82
N GLU A 933 9.75 29.39 -19.74
CA GLU A 933 10.30 28.75 -18.51
C GLU A 933 9.30 28.58 -17.35
N MET A 934 8.01 28.50 -17.64
CA MET A 934 6.97 28.22 -16.66
C MET A 934 7.22 26.93 -15.88
N GLY A 935 7.89 25.96 -16.50
CA GLY A 935 8.27 24.71 -15.84
C GLY A 935 9.16 24.90 -14.62
N SER A 936 9.95 26.00 -14.58
CA SER A 936 10.80 26.34 -13.44
C SER A 936 10.00 26.94 -12.29
N ILE A 937 9.11 27.90 -12.58
CA ILE A 937 8.29 28.57 -11.55
C ILE A 937 7.20 27.65 -10.99
N ALA A 938 6.76 26.64 -11.75
CA ALA A 938 5.75 25.68 -11.35
C ALA A 938 6.24 24.61 -10.36
N ARG A 939 7.48 24.71 -9.87
CA ARG A 939 8.04 23.84 -8.84
C ARG A 939 7.71 24.38 -7.45
N GLN A 940 6.84 23.67 -6.75
CA GLN A 940 6.37 24.06 -5.42
C GLN A 940 6.90 23.12 -4.34
N ASP A 941 7.07 23.64 -3.12
CA ASP A 941 7.27 22.83 -1.93
C ASP A 941 5.97 22.06 -1.62
N ALA A 942 6.02 20.74 -1.72
CA ALA A 942 4.92 19.84 -1.41
C ALA A 942 5.08 19.18 -0.04
N SER A 943 5.83 19.80 0.87
CA SER A 943 5.88 19.41 2.28
C SER A 943 4.50 19.53 2.91
N TYR A 944 4.17 18.60 3.81
CA TYR A 944 2.88 18.66 4.49
C TYR A 944 2.92 18.05 5.88
N VAL A 945 1.97 18.52 6.71
CA VAL A 945 1.60 17.92 7.98
C VAL A 945 0.11 17.61 7.93
N ARG A 946 -0.25 16.35 8.22
CA ARG A 946 -1.65 15.89 8.15
C ARG A 946 -2.10 15.31 9.47
N LEU A 947 -3.24 15.81 9.97
CA LEU A 947 -4.03 15.14 10.99
C LEU A 947 -4.83 14.03 10.30
N GLN A 948 -4.22 12.85 10.27
CA GLN A 948 -4.69 11.75 9.45
C GLN A 948 -5.94 11.09 10.02
N ASN A 949 -5.96 10.88 11.35
CA ASN A 949 -7.06 10.16 11.98
C ASN A 949 -7.28 10.64 13.41
N ILE A 950 -8.56 10.79 13.78
CA ILE A 950 -9.00 10.90 15.17
C ILE A 950 -10.13 9.90 15.36
N THR A 951 -10.04 9.07 16.40
CA THR A 951 -11.11 8.16 16.77
C THR A 951 -11.47 8.35 18.23
N ILE A 952 -12.78 8.42 18.51
CA ILE A 952 -13.33 8.42 19.87
C ILE A 952 -14.27 7.22 19.96
N GLY A 953 -14.07 6.37 20.95
CA GLY A 953 -14.89 5.17 21.19
C GLY A 953 -15.45 5.12 22.60
N TYR A 954 -16.61 4.49 22.73
CA TYR A 954 -17.22 4.17 24.00
C TYR A 954 -17.67 2.72 24.03
N THR A 955 -17.11 1.96 24.97
CA THR A 955 -17.45 0.54 25.19
C THR A 955 -18.45 0.45 26.32
N LEU A 956 -19.60 -0.23 26.13
CA LEU A 956 -20.60 -0.37 27.16
C LEU A 956 -20.07 -1.22 28.33
N PRO A 957 -20.45 -0.87 29.59
CA PRO A 957 -20.09 -1.65 30.76
C PRO A 957 -20.56 -3.10 30.67
N LYS A 958 -19.73 -4.06 31.06
CA LYS A 958 -20.04 -5.50 31.03
C LYS A 958 -21.31 -5.84 31.82
N THR A 959 -21.61 -5.11 32.89
CA THR A 959 -22.82 -5.28 33.72
C THR A 959 -24.12 -5.05 32.95
N TRP A 960 -24.11 -4.16 31.95
CA TRP A 960 -25.27 -3.94 31.08
C TRP A 960 -25.39 -5.03 30.03
N LEU A 961 -24.26 -5.45 29.50
CA LEU A 961 -24.18 -6.44 28.41
C LEU A 961 -24.60 -7.84 28.85
N ALA A 962 -24.28 -8.22 30.07
CA ALA A 962 -24.68 -9.52 30.64
C ALA A 962 -26.21 -9.76 30.61
N LYS A 963 -27.01 -8.68 30.67
CA LYS A 963 -28.49 -8.78 30.61
C LYS A 963 -29.02 -9.11 29.21
N VAL A 964 -28.26 -8.83 28.19
CA VAL A 964 -28.63 -9.02 26.75
C VAL A 964 -27.79 -10.07 26.04
N HIS A 965 -27.00 -10.86 26.79
CA HIS A 965 -26.13 -11.93 26.31
C HIS A 965 -25.09 -11.47 25.26
N LEU A 966 -24.65 -10.20 25.33
CA LEU A 966 -23.61 -9.66 24.51
C LEU A 966 -22.29 -9.63 25.30
N SER A 967 -21.21 -10.00 24.65
CA SER A 967 -19.84 -9.98 25.22
C SER A 967 -19.17 -8.61 25.11
N ASN A 968 -19.48 -7.86 24.04
CA ASN A 968 -18.92 -6.54 23.79
C ASN A 968 -19.88 -5.70 22.94
N VAL A 969 -20.02 -4.42 23.29
CA VAL A 969 -20.66 -3.39 22.45
C VAL A 969 -19.83 -2.13 22.52
N ARG A 970 -19.31 -1.68 21.38
CA ARG A 970 -18.56 -0.43 21.29
C ARG A 970 -19.10 0.42 20.15
N PHE A 971 -19.43 1.66 20.47
CA PHE A 971 -19.71 2.73 19.49
C PHE A 971 -18.45 3.54 19.28
N TYR A 972 -18.21 3.98 18.05
CA TYR A 972 -17.08 4.86 17.78
C TYR A 972 -17.39 5.86 16.68
N PHE A 973 -16.74 6.99 16.78
CA PHE A 973 -16.72 8.03 15.76
C PHE A 973 -15.28 8.20 15.28
N THR A 974 -15.09 8.25 13.97
CA THR A 974 -13.76 8.46 13.34
C THR A 974 -13.84 9.58 12.33
N GLY A 975 -12.91 10.54 12.46
CA GLY A 975 -12.62 11.52 11.41
C GLY A 975 -11.28 11.21 10.77
N GLN A 976 -11.25 11.14 9.44
CA GLN A 976 -10.05 10.83 8.65
C GLN A 976 -9.74 11.99 7.71
N ASN A 977 -8.43 12.30 7.53
CA ASN A 977 -7.91 13.41 6.72
C ASN A 977 -8.56 14.75 7.13
N LEU A 978 -8.59 15.03 8.45
CA LEU A 978 -9.33 16.17 8.99
C LEU A 978 -8.70 17.51 8.67
N LEU A 979 -7.36 17.56 8.59
CA LEU A 979 -6.60 18.77 8.33
C LEU A 979 -5.31 18.41 7.62
N THR A 980 -5.04 19.07 6.50
CA THR A 980 -3.78 18.99 5.75
C THR A 980 -3.20 20.39 5.62
N LEU A 981 -2.01 20.61 6.21
CA LEU A 981 -1.25 21.86 6.11
C LEU A 981 -0.14 21.67 5.07
N THR A 982 -0.18 22.43 3.99
CA THR A 982 0.79 22.38 2.88
C THR A 982 0.67 23.64 2.04
N ASP A 983 1.77 24.08 1.42
CA ASP A 983 1.82 25.18 0.46
C ASP A 983 1.64 24.69 -0.99
N TYR A 984 1.51 23.37 -1.21
CA TYR A 984 1.33 22.79 -2.54
C TYR A 984 -0.12 22.97 -3.01
N GLU A 985 -0.30 23.68 -4.12
CA GLU A 985 -1.61 23.91 -4.77
C GLU A 985 -2.08 22.64 -5.46
N SER A 986 -2.93 21.85 -4.77
CA SER A 986 -3.42 20.58 -5.28
C SER A 986 -4.60 20.06 -4.49
N TYR A 987 -5.33 19.10 -5.04
CA TYR A 987 -6.32 18.32 -4.28
C TYR A 987 -5.65 17.47 -3.18
N SER A 988 -4.39 17.05 -3.37
CA SER A 988 -3.60 16.32 -2.37
C SER A 988 -2.10 16.54 -2.56
N PRO A 989 -1.33 16.82 -1.50
CA PRO A 989 0.12 16.94 -1.61
C PRO A 989 0.83 15.61 -1.86
N GLU A 990 0.14 14.48 -1.76
CA GLU A 990 0.70 13.14 -1.97
C GLU A 990 0.74 12.74 -3.45
N GLN A 991 -0.19 13.25 -4.25
CA GLN A 991 -0.38 12.92 -5.65
C GLN A 991 0.10 14.04 -6.58
N PRO A 992 0.19 13.82 -7.91
CA PRO A 992 0.17 14.90 -8.88
C PRO A 992 -1.09 15.74 -8.70
N ALA A 993 -0.99 17.06 -9.00
CA ALA A 993 -2.04 18.03 -8.69
C ALA A 993 -3.39 17.74 -9.37
N ASP A 994 -3.37 17.08 -10.53
CA ASP A 994 -4.53 16.80 -11.39
C ASP A 994 -5.24 15.47 -11.11
N LYS A 995 -4.89 14.77 -10.02
CA LYS A 995 -5.45 13.45 -9.70
C LYS A 995 -6.68 13.54 -8.80
N TYR A 996 -7.31 12.39 -8.56
CA TYR A 996 -8.54 12.28 -7.78
C TYR A 996 -8.38 12.92 -6.38
N PRO A 997 -9.32 13.79 -5.93
CA PRO A 997 -9.21 14.48 -4.66
C PRO A 997 -9.26 13.54 -3.49
N GLU A 998 -8.44 13.81 -2.47
CA GLU A 998 -8.58 13.13 -1.19
C GLU A 998 -9.87 13.57 -0.49
N ALA A 999 -10.51 12.61 0.16
CA ALA A 999 -11.74 12.87 0.89
C ALA A 999 -11.47 12.98 2.39
N ARG A 1000 -12.01 14.04 3.00
CA ARG A 1000 -12.27 14.10 4.42
C ARG A 1000 -13.43 13.18 4.73
N THR A 1001 -13.23 12.18 5.59
CA THR A 1001 -14.23 11.16 5.89
C THR A 1001 -14.62 11.22 7.36
N LEU A 1002 -15.91 11.30 7.63
CA LEU A 1002 -16.48 11.22 8.97
C LEU A 1002 -17.34 9.95 9.07
N THR A 1003 -17.02 9.06 10.01
CA THR A 1003 -17.70 7.77 10.15
C THR A 1003 -18.23 7.57 11.55
N PHE A 1004 -19.38 6.91 11.62
CA PHE A 1004 -19.93 6.35 12.83
C PHE A 1004 -19.95 4.82 12.73
N GLY A 1005 -19.44 4.13 13.73
CA GLY A 1005 -19.32 2.69 13.71
C GLY A 1005 -19.76 2.00 14.99
N LEU A 1006 -20.08 0.72 14.82
CA LEU A 1006 -20.58 -0.19 15.85
C LEU A 1006 -19.80 -1.51 15.79
N GLN A 1007 -19.37 -1.99 16.96
CA GLN A 1007 -18.78 -3.31 17.14
C GLN A 1007 -19.64 -4.09 18.13
N LEU A 1008 -20.03 -5.31 17.79
CA LEU A 1008 -20.82 -6.23 18.61
C LEU A 1008 -20.06 -7.55 18.77
N GLY A 1009 -20.04 -8.10 19.97
CA GLY A 1009 -19.59 -9.45 20.27
C GLY A 1009 -20.72 -10.24 20.93
N PHE A 1010 -20.94 -11.47 20.45
CA PHE A 1010 -21.97 -12.38 20.95
C PHE A 1010 -21.37 -13.56 21.68
#